data_417055244dda108de02b1600491c9a12
#
_entry.id   417055244dda108de02b1600491c9a12
#
_cell.length_a   1.000
_cell.length_b   1.000
_cell.length_c   1.000
_cell.angle_alpha   90.00
_cell.angle_beta   90.00
_cell.angle_gamma   90.00
#
_symmetry.space_group_name_H-M   'P 1'
#
loop_
_entity.id
_entity.type
_entity.pdbx_description
1 polymer ?
#
loop_
_entity_poly.entity_id
_entity_poly.type
_entity_poly.pdbx_seq_one_letter_code
_entity_poly.pdbx_strand_id
1 'polypeptide(L)'
;MSKLTRRGFAALAAAGGAGAAALAQQPTREITAASVPGDPIAPGPQEGTLPEEEPFRGPLHFTRQDVTPRVQPFAGTDVRLLPGRFLDTQQINEAVLRRIPAERLLHTFRLNVGLPSSAQPLGGWEKPDSEVRGCFASQFLTASAHMYASTGDEDIKAKADSMVAGMAECQARLRGGYLSAFPIELFDRLNARREVWAPFYTIHKVMAGLLDMYQMCGNKQALETALGVARWADTWTATIPEEHMQAVLDTEYGGMNEVLYSLAAVTGDNKLAEVGDRFTKKRFFNPLALSCDRLRGLHTNTHIPQVTGAARRYEISGDPRFRDVAEFFWNQVTGARCYATGGTSNNEGWLTNPHRLAAELGRGEATTECCCAYNMLKLTRKLYGWSADPRYFDYYERVLYNHRLGTINLDTGATQYYLGLVPGSWRAFNSEWDSFWCCTSTGVEEYSKLNDSIYFHDEEGLYVNLFIPSEVTWGAKGARIRQETQFPEVPSTTLRVSCDKPARMTLYIRVPAWVAGAAGVKVNGRVAEISGGPGSYIRIDRTWNSGDRVEMEMPMRLRREEMPDDPAMQAVLYGPLLLAGQFGRDGLTRELAIGPMGPQLKKAQPAVIPSLGANESIQPADGPLAFRATGAHVMLVPFNQVTDQRYTVYWRVS
;
A
#
# COMPACT_ATOMS: atom_id res chain seq x y z
N MET A 1 33.30 -2.57 -13.18
CA MET A 1 32.39 -2.50 -12.01
C MET A 1 32.83 -1.35 -11.12
N SER A 2 32.34 -0.14 -11.32
CA SER A 2 32.66 1.01 -10.44
C SER A 2 31.49 1.21 -9.50
N LYS A 3 31.72 0.96 -8.22
CA LYS A 3 30.79 1.26 -7.15
C LYS A 3 30.55 2.77 -7.12
N LEU A 4 29.30 3.21 -7.29
CA LEU A 4 28.88 4.59 -7.06
C LEU A 4 29.11 4.93 -5.58
N THR A 5 30.08 5.78 -5.29
CA THR A 5 30.38 6.17 -3.91
C THR A 5 29.41 7.25 -3.42
N ARG A 6 29.14 7.27 -2.11
CA ARG A 6 28.27 8.23 -1.39
C ARG A 6 28.50 9.71 -1.79
N ARG A 7 29.72 10.09 -2.21
CA ARG A 7 30.04 11.46 -2.63
C ARG A 7 29.46 11.87 -4.00
N GLY A 8 29.13 10.92 -4.88
CA GLY A 8 28.56 11.21 -6.19
C GLY A 8 27.08 11.57 -6.19
N PHE A 9 26.33 11.20 -5.14
CA PHE A 9 24.89 11.43 -5.07
C PHE A 9 24.54 12.85 -4.58
N ALA A 10 25.35 13.42 -3.68
CA ALA A 10 25.09 14.74 -3.09
C ALA A 10 25.24 15.91 -4.09
N ALA A 11 26.04 15.76 -5.14
CA ALA A 11 26.34 16.86 -6.07
C ALA A 11 25.28 17.09 -7.16
N LEU A 12 24.27 16.20 -7.30
CA LEU A 12 23.24 16.29 -8.36
C LEU A 12 21.88 16.80 -7.86
N ALA A 13 21.70 16.97 -6.56
CA ALA A 13 20.44 17.45 -5.98
C ALA A 13 20.08 18.89 -6.41
N ALA A 14 21.03 19.68 -6.86
CA ALA A 14 20.83 21.09 -7.17
C ALA A 14 20.31 21.42 -8.58
N ALA A 15 20.39 20.50 -9.54
CA ALA A 15 20.08 20.82 -10.94
C ALA A 15 18.74 20.22 -11.46
N GLY A 16 18.12 19.30 -10.76
CA GLY A 16 16.91 18.56 -11.21
C GLY A 16 15.57 19.14 -10.75
N GLY A 17 15.58 20.18 -9.90
CA GLY A 17 14.40 20.60 -9.14
C GLY A 17 13.29 21.31 -9.93
N ALA A 18 13.58 21.92 -11.07
CA ALA A 18 12.61 22.80 -11.73
C ALA A 18 11.60 22.09 -12.65
N GLY A 19 11.92 20.91 -13.16
CA GLY A 19 11.06 20.22 -14.13
C GLY A 19 10.04 19.23 -13.54
N ALA A 20 10.37 18.62 -12.40
CA ALA A 20 9.50 17.62 -11.76
C ALA A 20 8.38 18.27 -10.90
N ALA A 21 8.61 19.49 -10.40
CA ALA A 21 7.67 20.20 -9.54
C ALA A 21 6.36 20.59 -10.23
N ALA A 22 6.39 20.81 -11.57
CA ALA A 22 5.21 21.28 -12.30
C ALA A 22 4.12 20.21 -12.48
N LEU A 23 4.46 18.91 -12.41
CA LEU A 23 3.49 17.82 -12.62
C LEU A 23 2.88 17.30 -11.31
N ALA A 24 3.58 17.43 -10.20
CA ALA A 24 3.05 17.06 -8.88
C ALA A 24 2.14 18.14 -8.27
N GLN A 25 1.98 19.28 -8.95
CA GLN A 25 1.21 20.43 -8.45
C GLN A 25 -0.20 20.56 -9.06
N GLN A 26 -0.63 19.61 -9.89
CA GLN A 26 -2.01 19.65 -10.35
C GLN A 26 -2.92 19.28 -9.18
N PRO A 27 -3.94 20.12 -8.88
CA PRO A 27 -4.99 19.72 -7.96
C PRO A 27 -5.59 18.41 -8.48
N THR A 28 -5.82 17.47 -7.57
CA THR A 28 -6.54 16.24 -7.88
C THR A 28 -7.97 16.59 -8.31
N ARG A 29 -8.12 17.06 -9.56
CA ARG A 29 -9.43 17.12 -10.17
C ARG A 29 -9.90 15.69 -10.37
N GLU A 30 -11.10 15.37 -9.90
CA GLU A 30 -11.76 14.18 -10.40
C GLU A 30 -11.72 14.23 -11.92
N ILE A 31 -11.04 13.27 -12.53
CA ILE A 31 -11.11 13.06 -13.95
C ILE A 31 -12.54 12.58 -14.18
N THR A 32 -13.41 13.49 -14.62
CA THR A 32 -14.77 13.12 -15.00
C THR A 32 -14.71 12.27 -16.26
N ALA A 33 -15.67 11.36 -16.44
CA ALA A 33 -15.75 10.52 -17.63
C ALA A 33 -15.74 11.36 -18.95
N ALA A 34 -16.19 12.60 -18.89
CA ALA A 34 -16.16 13.57 -20.00
C ALA A 34 -14.75 14.11 -20.31
N SER A 35 -13.78 14.03 -19.40
CA SER A 35 -12.39 14.46 -19.63
C SER A 35 -11.50 13.34 -20.19
N VAL A 36 -11.98 12.10 -20.24
CA VAL A 36 -11.29 10.96 -20.86
C VAL A 36 -11.67 10.93 -22.34
N PRO A 37 -10.71 10.98 -23.29
CA PRO A 37 -11.01 10.80 -24.72
C PRO A 37 -11.83 9.54 -24.91
N GLY A 38 -12.91 9.63 -25.67
CA GLY A 38 -13.90 8.57 -25.81
C GLY A 38 -13.27 7.19 -26.03
N ASP A 39 -13.67 6.24 -25.22
CA ASP A 39 -13.39 4.83 -25.47
C ASP A 39 -14.23 4.45 -26.71
N PRO A 40 -13.64 4.02 -27.84
CA PRO A 40 -14.39 3.69 -29.06
C PRO A 40 -15.28 2.46 -28.92
N ILE A 41 -15.34 1.86 -27.72
CA ILE A 41 -16.08 0.64 -27.44
C ILE A 41 -17.40 0.99 -26.77
N ALA A 42 -18.45 0.21 -27.13
CA ALA A 42 -19.80 0.34 -26.61
C ALA A 42 -19.88 0.66 -25.12
N PRO A 43 -20.85 1.48 -24.67
CA PRO A 43 -21.01 1.84 -23.28
C PRO A 43 -21.00 0.58 -22.42
N GLY A 44 -20.03 0.52 -21.49
CA GLY A 44 -19.99 -0.54 -20.49
C GLY A 44 -21.14 -0.38 -19.48
N PRO A 45 -21.31 -1.34 -18.55
CA PRO A 45 -22.33 -1.27 -17.50
C PRO A 45 -22.31 0.04 -16.69
N GLN A 46 -21.22 0.79 -16.78
CA GLN A 46 -21.01 2.07 -16.09
C GLN A 46 -21.78 3.25 -16.71
N GLU A 47 -22.20 3.17 -17.97
CA GLU A 47 -22.91 4.25 -18.65
C GLU A 47 -24.44 4.07 -18.61
N GLY A 48 -24.92 2.98 -18.01
CA GLY A 48 -26.33 2.77 -17.71
C GLY A 48 -26.87 3.79 -16.69
N THR A 49 -28.18 3.92 -16.59
CA THR A 49 -28.85 4.71 -15.56
C THR A 49 -28.34 4.29 -14.18
N LEU A 50 -28.03 5.27 -13.31
CA LEU A 50 -27.75 4.99 -11.91
C LEU A 50 -29.00 4.32 -11.30
N PRO A 51 -28.85 3.34 -10.43
CA PRO A 51 -29.98 2.83 -9.66
C PRO A 51 -30.70 4.01 -8.98
N GLU A 52 -32.01 3.99 -8.97
CA GLU A 52 -32.83 5.00 -8.27
C GLU A 52 -32.67 4.90 -6.75
N GLU A 53 -32.20 3.75 -6.26
CA GLU A 53 -31.94 3.50 -4.85
C GLU A 53 -30.66 4.21 -4.40
N GLU A 54 -30.75 4.85 -3.25
CA GLU A 54 -29.65 5.52 -2.60
C GLU A 54 -29.45 4.95 -1.19
N PRO A 55 -28.64 3.88 -1.02
CA PRO A 55 -28.41 3.24 0.29
C PRO A 55 -27.95 4.18 1.40
N PHE A 56 -27.26 5.26 1.03
CA PHE A 56 -26.76 6.28 1.97
C PHE A 56 -27.57 7.57 1.94
N ARG A 57 -28.87 7.51 1.58
CA ARG A 57 -29.75 8.70 1.54
C ARG A 57 -29.97 9.29 2.92
N GLY A 58 -29.93 10.62 3.03
CA GLY A 58 -30.15 11.35 4.27
C GLY A 58 -28.98 11.24 5.27
N PRO A 59 -29.14 11.80 6.49
CA PRO A 59 -28.15 11.73 7.54
C PRO A 59 -27.86 10.29 7.97
N LEU A 60 -26.60 9.96 8.16
CA LEU A 60 -26.19 8.66 8.71
C LEU A 60 -26.32 8.69 10.23
N HIS A 61 -26.76 7.57 10.79
CA HIS A 61 -26.85 7.39 12.24
C HIS A 61 -25.91 6.27 12.67
N PHE A 62 -25.05 6.60 13.62
CA PHE A 62 -24.13 5.63 14.19
C PHE A 62 -24.79 4.88 15.35
N THR A 63 -24.81 3.57 15.24
CA THR A 63 -25.08 2.66 16.37
C THR A 63 -23.89 1.71 16.49
N ARG A 64 -23.30 1.64 17.68
CA ARG A 64 -22.15 0.78 17.92
C ARG A 64 -22.59 -0.67 18.03
N GLN A 65 -22.00 -1.50 17.19
CA GLN A 65 -22.12 -2.96 17.20
C GLN A 65 -20.82 -3.53 16.62
N ASP A 66 -19.85 -3.78 17.49
CA ASP A 66 -18.55 -4.28 17.07
C ASP A 66 -18.68 -5.67 16.43
N VAL A 67 -18.11 -5.83 15.25
CA VAL A 67 -18.06 -7.12 14.53
C VAL A 67 -16.85 -7.90 15.02
N THR A 68 -17.08 -9.13 15.48
CA THR A 68 -15.98 -10.03 15.83
C THR A 68 -15.29 -10.52 14.56
N PRO A 69 -14.01 -10.22 14.35
CA PRO A 69 -13.30 -10.75 13.19
C PRO A 69 -13.15 -12.28 13.29
N ARG A 70 -13.13 -12.94 12.13
CA ARG A 70 -12.88 -14.39 12.06
C ARG A 70 -11.46 -14.72 12.48
N VAL A 71 -10.50 -13.89 12.08
CA VAL A 71 -9.09 -13.99 12.46
C VAL A 71 -8.50 -12.60 12.70
N GLN A 72 -7.50 -12.53 13.57
CA GLN A 72 -6.80 -11.30 13.92
C GLN A 72 -5.32 -11.43 13.56
N PRO A 73 -4.68 -10.34 13.09
CA PRO A 73 -3.23 -10.33 12.91
C PRO A 73 -2.53 -10.37 14.28
N PHE A 74 -1.34 -10.96 14.32
CA PHE A 74 -0.45 -10.76 15.45
C PHE A 74 0.00 -9.29 15.53
N ALA A 75 0.27 -8.81 16.73
CA ALA A 75 0.87 -7.50 16.90
C ALA A 75 2.28 -7.47 16.26
N GLY A 76 2.69 -6.31 15.76
CA GLY A 76 4.04 -6.16 15.18
C GLY A 76 5.15 -6.52 16.17
N THR A 77 4.92 -6.34 17.48
CA THR A 77 5.82 -6.74 18.56
C THR A 77 6.00 -8.25 18.69
N ASP A 78 5.04 -9.04 18.25
CA ASP A 78 5.06 -10.49 18.37
C ASP A 78 5.73 -11.19 17.19
N VAL A 79 5.98 -10.48 16.11
CA VAL A 79 6.57 -11.02 14.87
C VAL A 79 7.89 -10.35 14.57
N ARG A 80 8.93 -11.14 14.35
CA ARG A 80 10.28 -10.67 13.98
C ARG A 80 10.69 -11.26 12.64
N LEU A 81 11.22 -10.42 11.75
CA LEU A 81 11.85 -10.88 10.51
C LEU A 81 13.19 -11.53 10.83
N LEU A 82 13.54 -12.55 10.06
CA LEU A 82 14.82 -13.23 10.09
C LEU A 82 15.66 -12.86 8.87
N PRO A 83 16.98 -13.15 8.85
CA PRO A 83 17.85 -12.81 7.73
C PRO A 83 17.30 -13.22 6.38
N GLY A 84 17.29 -12.28 5.43
CA GLY A 84 16.76 -12.41 4.09
C GLY A 84 16.25 -11.07 3.56
N ARG A 85 15.79 -11.05 2.31
CA ARG A 85 15.45 -9.84 1.58
C ARG A 85 14.48 -8.90 2.31
N PHE A 86 13.52 -9.45 3.05
CA PHE A 86 12.54 -8.63 3.78
C PHE A 86 13.19 -7.89 4.96
N LEU A 87 14.05 -8.57 5.72
CA LEU A 87 14.82 -7.92 6.79
C LEU A 87 15.78 -6.87 6.23
N ASP A 88 16.48 -7.18 5.14
CA ASP A 88 17.40 -6.22 4.48
C ASP A 88 16.63 -4.98 4.03
N THR A 89 15.44 -5.15 3.44
CA THR A 89 14.57 -4.05 3.03
C THR A 89 14.11 -3.20 4.22
N GLN A 90 13.72 -3.84 5.33
CA GLN A 90 13.33 -3.14 6.55
C GLN A 90 14.49 -2.33 7.13
N GLN A 91 15.70 -2.91 7.19
CA GLN A 91 16.90 -2.24 7.72
C GLN A 91 17.33 -1.03 6.87
N ILE A 92 17.18 -1.12 5.55
CA ILE A 92 17.44 0.02 4.66
C ILE A 92 16.43 1.13 4.92
N ASN A 93 15.16 0.81 5.10
CA ASN A 93 14.14 1.78 5.45
C ASN A 93 14.35 2.39 6.85
N GLU A 94 14.78 1.58 7.81
CA GLU A 94 15.19 2.03 9.14
C GLU A 94 16.30 3.08 9.06
N ALA A 95 17.31 2.84 8.23
CA ALA A 95 18.38 3.81 7.99
C ALA A 95 17.85 5.12 7.34
N VAL A 96 16.82 5.06 6.49
CA VAL A 96 16.14 6.25 5.95
C VAL A 96 15.47 7.03 7.08
N LEU A 97 14.70 6.37 7.95
CA LEU A 97 14.04 7.04 9.08
C LEU A 97 15.05 7.65 10.05
N ARG A 98 16.16 6.98 10.32
CA ARG A 98 17.23 7.49 11.21
C ARG A 98 17.89 8.75 10.69
N ARG A 99 18.12 8.88 9.38
CA ARG A 99 18.86 10.02 8.81
C ARG A 99 18.06 11.31 8.66
N ILE A 100 16.71 11.26 8.66
CA ILE A 100 15.88 12.46 8.53
C ILE A 100 15.76 13.15 9.90
N PRO A 101 16.26 14.41 10.06
CA PRO A 101 16.18 15.10 11.35
C PRO A 101 14.75 15.51 11.70
N ALA A 102 14.34 15.31 12.96
CA ALA A 102 13.02 15.72 13.47
C ALA A 102 12.76 17.23 13.26
N GLU A 103 13.79 18.07 13.41
CA GLU A 103 13.68 19.51 13.22
C GLU A 103 13.26 19.91 11.80
N ARG A 104 13.71 19.14 10.77
CA ARG A 104 13.27 19.38 9.39
C ARG A 104 11.82 18.96 9.18
N LEU A 105 11.37 17.90 9.85
CA LEU A 105 9.98 17.42 9.78
C LEU A 105 9.00 18.37 10.49
N LEU A 106 9.44 18.99 11.59
CA LEU A 106 8.66 19.98 12.34
C LEU A 106 8.74 21.40 11.76
N HIS A 107 9.62 21.67 10.81
CA HIS A 107 9.91 23.02 10.32
C HIS A 107 8.66 23.78 9.90
N THR A 108 7.86 23.24 9.01
CA THR A 108 6.65 23.89 8.48
C THR A 108 5.52 24.00 9.52
N PHE A 109 5.42 23.05 10.45
CA PHE A 109 4.49 23.15 11.60
C PHE A 109 4.85 24.34 12.51
N ARG A 110 6.12 24.51 12.84
CA ARG A 110 6.60 25.63 13.67
C ARG A 110 6.40 26.98 12.97
N LEU A 111 6.73 27.07 11.67
CA LEU A 111 6.51 28.29 10.91
C LEU A 111 5.02 28.70 10.90
N ASN A 112 4.11 27.74 10.75
CA ASN A 112 2.68 28.00 10.72
C ASN A 112 2.15 28.67 12.02
N VAL A 113 2.81 28.47 13.14
CA VAL A 113 2.41 29.01 14.45
C VAL A 113 3.34 30.12 14.96
N GLY A 114 4.26 30.61 14.12
CA GLY A 114 5.20 31.65 14.47
C GLY A 114 6.31 31.23 15.44
N LEU A 115 6.55 29.92 15.58
CA LEU A 115 7.69 29.41 16.34
C LEU A 115 8.98 29.45 15.49
N PRO A 116 10.13 29.76 16.11
CA PRO A 116 11.39 29.81 15.38
C PRO A 116 11.77 28.41 14.88
N SER A 117 12.29 28.34 13.65
CA SER A 117 12.91 27.15 13.10
C SER A 117 13.99 27.55 12.10
N SER A 118 15.23 27.16 12.38
CA SER A 118 16.39 27.36 11.49
C SER A 118 16.69 26.12 10.63
N ALA A 119 15.87 25.08 10.72
CA ALA A 119 16.07 23.87 9.91
C ALA A 119 15.88 24.15 8.42
N GLN A 120 16.66 23.48 7.59
CA GLN A 120 16.39 23.50 6.15
C GLN A 120 15.06 22.77 5.86
N PRO A 121 14.14 23.37 5.08
CA PRO A 121 12.90 22.71 4.70
C PRO A 121 13.18 21.44 3.87
N LEU A 122 12.27 20.50 3.94
CA LEU A 122 12.21 19.37 3.01
C LEU A 122 11.63 19.84 1.67
N GLY A 123 11.98 19.15 0.57
CA GLY A 123 11.46 19.44 -0.75
C GLY A 123 10.12 18.74 -1.05
N GLY A 124 9.73 18.72 -2.31
CA GLY A 124 8.48 18.09 -2.76
C GLY A 124 7.24 18.74 -2.13
N TRP A 125 6.36 17.93 -1.57
CA TRP A 125 5.15 18.41 -0.90
C TRP A 125 5.38 19.02 0.49
N GLU A 126 6.57 18.82 1.06
CA GLU A 126 6.94 19.41 2.36
C GLU A 126 7.49 20.84 2.24
N LYS A 127 7.60 21.42 1.04
CA LYS A 127 8.00 22.81 0.84
C LYS A 127 7.08 23.79 1.60
N PRO A 128 7.61 24.92 2.12
CA PRO A 128 6.81 25.90 2.86
C PRO A 128 5.64 26.50 2.07
N ASP A 129 5.68 26.49 0.75
CA ASP A 129 4.61 26.98 -0.15
C ASP A 129 3.62 25.91 -0.61
N SER A 130 3.82 24.64 -0.26
CA SER A 130 2.91 23.55 -0.62
C SER A 130 1.65 23.56 0.25
N GLU A 131 0.48 23.39 -0.34
CA GLU A 131 -0.81 23.31 0.36
C GLU A 131 -1.06 21.96 1.06
N VAL A 132 -0.21 20.96 0.83
CA VAL A 132 -0.26 19.62 1.48
C VAL A 132 0.95 19.33 2.36
N ARG A 133 1.76 20.38 2.69
CA ARG A 133 2.90 20.24 3.58
C ARG A 133 2.48 19.70 4.95
N GLY A 134 3.37 18.97 5.59
CA GLY A 134 3.09 18.23 6.82
C GLY A 134 2.58 16.80 6.59
N CYS A 135 2.29 16.44 5.33
CA CYS A 135 1.84 15.09 4.96
C CYS A 135 2.92 14.04 5.25
N PHE A 136 4.14 14.22 4.71
CA PHE A 136 5.23 13.28 4.95
C PHE A 136 5.65 13.26 6.42
N ALA A 137 5.76 14.44 7.06
CA ALA A 137 6.10 14.53 8.49
C ALA A 137 5.13 13.74 9.37
N SER A 138 3.85 13.75 9.03
CA SER A 138 2.82 12.98 9.74
C SER A 138 2.90 11.48 9.47
N GLN A 139 3.12 11.08 8.23
CA GLN A 139 3.30 9.68 7.85
C GLN A 139 4.63 9.10 8.37
N PHE A 140 5.62 9.95 8.61
CA PHE A 140 6.84 9.57 9.31
C PHE A 140 6.56 9.05 10.73
N LEU A 141 5.55 9.61 11.44
CA LEU A 141 5.11 9.08 12.74
C LEU A 141 4.55 7.66 12.60
N THR A 142 3.66 7.42 11.62
CA THR A 142 3.16 6.07 11.30
C THR A 142 4.30 5.10 11.01
N ALA A 143 5.24 5.50 10.12
CA ALA A 143 6.40 4.66 9.78
C ALA A 143 7.28 4.36 10.99
N SER A 144 7.52 5.35 11.85
CA SER A 144 8.32 5.19 13.08
C SER A 144 7.63 4.29 14.09
N ALA A 145 6.31 4.42 14.28
CA ALA A 145 5.55 3.57 15.18
C ALA A 145 5.57 2.10 14.73
N HIS A 146 5.38 1.84 13.43
CA HIS A 146 5.51 0.50 12.88
C HIS A 146 6.93 -0.04 12.96
N MET A 147 7.95 0.79 12.69
CA MET A 147 9.35 0.37 12.80
C MET A 147 9.69 -0.01 14.24
N TYR A 148 9.29 0.79 15.22
CA TYR A 148 9.44 0.45 16.63
C TYR A 148 8.75 -0.86 17.00
N ALA A 149 7.49 -1.04 16.61
CA ALA A 149 6.76 -2.28 16.86
C ALA A 149 7.45 -3.50 16.24
N SER A 150 8.01 -3.35 15.04
CA SER A 150 8.67 -4.42 14.29
C SER A 150 10.07 -4.76 14.79
N THR A 151 10.82 -3.79 15.32
CA THR A 151 12.25 -3.95 15.65
C THR A 151 12.56 -3.77 17.12
N GLY A 152 11.77 -2.97 17.86
CA GLY A 152 12.08 -2.53 19.22
C GLY A 152 13.08 -1.37 19.28
N ASP A 153 13.26 -0.61 18.16
CA ASP A 153 14.22 0.49 18.07
C ASP A 153 13.78 1.71 18.89
N GLU A 154 14.36 1.84 20.09
CA GLU A 154 14.05 2.95 21.01
C GLU A 154 14.53 4.32 20.51
N ASP A 155 15.55 4.41 19.65
CA ASP A 155 16.02 5.68 19.10
C ASP A 155 15.01 6.25 18.09
N ILE A 156 14.44 5.41 17.22
CA ILE A 156 13.37 5.80 16.29
C ILE A 156 12.14 6.22 17.09
N LYS A 157 11.75 5.46 18.11
CA LYS A 157 10.65 5.82 19.00
C LYS A 157 10.89 7.17 19.67
N ALA A 158 12.05 7.40 20.28
CA ALA A 158 12.39 8.65 20.95
C ALA A 158 12.34 9.85 19.99
N LYS A 159 12.83 9.68 18.76
CA LYS A 159 12.71 10.71 17.71
C LYS A 159 11.23 11.02 17.39
N ALA A 160 10.40 10.01 17.20
CA ALA A 160 8.99 10.18 16.92
C ALA A 160 8.24 10.79 18.12
N ASP A 161 8.57 10.40 19.35
CA ASP A 161 8.03 11.03 20.57
C ASP A 161 8.38 12.52 20.65
N SER A 162 9.59 12.91 20.25
CA SER A 162 9.98 14.33 20.18
C SER A 162 9.19 15.11 19.13
N MET A 163 8.83 14.46 18.02
CA MET A 163 7.97 15.07 17.00
C MET A 163 6.53 15.24 17.51
N VAL A 164 5.99 14.25 18.22
CA VAL A 164 4.67 14.35 18.86
C VAL A 164 4.65 15.54 19.83
N ALA A 165 5.67 15.70 20.66
CA ALA A 165 5.80 16.83 21.58
C ALA A 165 5.85 18.19 20.84
N GLY A 166 6.63 18.26 19.74
CA GLY A 166 6.69 19.47 18.90
C GLY A 166 5.37 19.78 18.20
N MET A 167 4.63 18.77 17.71
CA MET A 167 3.30 18.95 17.15
C MET A 167 2.28 19.39 18.20
N ALA A 168 2.31 18.83 19.40
CA ALA A 168 1.46 19.25 20.51
C ALA A 168 1.74 20.70 20.95
N GLU A 169 3.02 21.12 20.97
CA GLU A 169 3.40 22.52 21.19
C GLU A 169 2.79 23.44 20.13
N CYS A 170 2.84 23.05 18.86
CA CYS A 170 2.21 23.81 17.78
C CYS A 170 0.68 23.87 17.94
N GLN A 171 0.03 22.75 18.27
CA GLN A 171 -1.42 22.71 18.50
C GLN A 171 -1.85 23.64 19.62
N ALA A 172 -1.09 23.71 20.72
CA ALA A 172 -1.39 24.58 21.87
C ALA A 172 -1.39 26.07 21.52
N ARG A 173 -0.73 26.48 20.42
CA ARG A 173 -0.74 27.85 19.91
C ARG A 173 -1.87 28.14 18.93
N LEU A 174 -2.54 27.12 18.44
CA LEU A 174 -3.68 27.22 17.54
C LEU A 174 -4.99 27.09 18.32
N ARG A 175 -6.06 27.68 17.77
CA ARG A 175 -7.38 27.64 18.43
C ARG A 175 -8.17 26.40 18.06
N GLY A 176 -9.02 25.93 18.97
CA GLY A 176 -10.03 24.90 18.71
C GLY A 176 -9.46 23.50 18.51
N GLY A 177 -8.18 23.25 18.79
CA GLY A 177 -7.55 21.94 18.59
C GLY A 177 -7.04 21.70 17.18
N TYR A 178 -7.12 22.70 16.27
CA TYR A 178 -6.52 22.61 14.94
C TYR A 178 -5.01 22.31 15.01
N LEU A 179 -4.53 21.47 14.11
CA LEU A 179 -3.10 21.19 13.93
C LEU A 179 -2.81 20.88 12.47
N SER A 180 -1.98 21.68 11.85
CA SER A 180 -1.40 21.41 10.53
C SER A 180 -0.11 22.20 10.32
N ALA A 181 0.63 21.86 9.26
CA ALA A 181 1.78 22.64 8.81
C ALA A 181 1.40 23.84 7.92
N PHE A 182 0.12 24.04 7.65
CA PHE A 182 -0.44 25.15 6.85
C PHE A 182 -1.56 25.88 7.62
N PRO A 183 -1.85 27.15 7.25
CA PRO A 183 -2.82 27.96 7.96
C PRO A 183 -4.26 27.47 7.70
N ILE A 184 -5.15 27.81 8.66
CA ILE A 184 -6.56 27.39 8.65
C ILE A 184 -7.36 27.97 7.48
N GLU A 185 -6.89 29.05 6.87
CA GLU A 185 -7.47 29.73 5.71
C GLU A 185 -7.63 28.81 4.50
N LEU A 186 -6.88 27.71 4.42
CA LEU A 186 -7.10 26.69 3.37
C LEU A 186 -8.48 26.03 3.54
N PHE A 187 -8.97 25.89 4.76
CA PHE A 187 -10.31 25.38 5.03
C PHE A 187 -11.41 26.41 4.74
N ASP A 188 -11.12 27.72 4.89
CA ASP A 188 -12.03 28.78 4.45
C ASP A 188 -12.18 28.79 2.93
N ARG A 189 -11.08 28.55 2.19
CA ARG A 189 -11.10 28.37 0.74
C ARG A 189 -11.89 27.13 0.34
N LEU A 190 -11.67 26.00 1.03
CA LEU A 190 -12.40 24.77 0.81
C LEU A 190 -13.90 24.94 1.03
N ASN A 191 -14.29 25.54 2.16
CA ASN A 191 -15.69 25.82 2.47
C ASN A 191 -16.34 26.75 1.45
N ALA A 192 -15.60 27.78 0.99
CA ALA A 192 -16.06 28.69 -0.05
C ALA A 192 -16.01 28.10 -1.48
N ARG A 193 -15.66 26.83 -1.65
CA ARG A 193 -15.48 26.15 -2.95
C ARG A 193 -14.52 26.90 -3.88
N ARG A 194 -13.53 27.58 -3.30
CA ARG A 194 -12.42 28.19 -4.03
C ARG A 194 -11.31 27.16 -4.22
N GLU A 195 -10.47 27.38 -5.21
CA GLU A 195 -9.35 26.50 -5.51
C GLU A 195 -8.46 26.32 -4.28
N VAL A 196 -8.30 25.05 -3.90
CA VAL A 196 -7.42 24.59 -2.81
C VAL A 196 -7.07 23.14 -3.12
N TRP A 197 -5.86 22.71 -2.78
CA TRP A 197 -5.48 21.34 -3.08
C TRP A 197 -6.24 20.34 -2.20
N ALA A 198 -5.66 19.74 -1.17
CA ALA A 198 -6.27 18.64 -0.42
C ALA A 198 -6.03 18.80 1.12
N PRO A 199 -6.60 19.83 1.79
CA PRO A 199 -6.27 20.08 3.19
C PRO A 199 -6.69 18.92 4.12
N PHE A 200 -7.86 18.31 3.93
CA PHE A 200 -8.27 17.16 4.74
C PHE A 200 -7.40 15.92 4.52
N TYR A 201 -6.78 15.76 3.36
CA TYR A 201 -5.81 14.67 3.13
C TYR A 201 -4.64 14.77 4.13
N THR A 202 -4.08 15.95 4.33
CA THR A 202 -3.01 16.16 5.31
C THR A 202 -3.50 15.98 6.75
N ILE A 203 -4.69 16.52 7.09
CA ILE A 203 -5.28 16.33 8.43
C ILE A 203 -5.48 14.85 8.75
N HIS A 204 -5.94 14.04 7.77
CA HIS A 204 -6.02 12.60 7.92
C HIS A 204 -4.65 12.00 8.33
N LYS A 205 -3.56 12.40 7.64
CA LYS A 205 -2.22 11.88 7.95
C LYS A 205 -1.72 12.30 9.32
N VAL A 206 -2.00 13.54 9.73
CA VAL A 206 -1.69 14.03 11.09
C VAL A 206 -2.37 13.15 12.15
N MET A 207 -3.67 12.92 12.00
CA MET A 207 -4.43 12.11 12.95
C MET A 207 -3.99 10.64 12.94
N ALA A 208 -3.74 10.07 11.77
CA ALA A 208 -3.31 8.67 11.62
C ALA A 208 -1.93 8.45 12.28
N GLY A 209 -0.94 9.30 12.01
CA GLY A 209 0.38 9.19 12.61
C GLY A 209 0.35 9.32 14.13
N LEU A 210 -0.44 10.25 14.66
CA LEU A 210 -0.63 10.40 16.11
C LEU A 210 -1.34 9.18 16.73
N LEU A 211 -2.34 8.62 16.05
CA LEU A 211 -3.04 7.42 16.53
C LEU A 211 -2.09 6.21 16.58
N ASP A 212 -1.27 6.01 15.54
CA ASP A 212 -0.29 4.92 15.49
C ASP A 212 0.78 5.06 16.59
N MET A 213 1.24 6.29 16.87
CA MET A 213 2.14 6.55 18.01
C MET A 213 1.50 6.19 19.35
N TYR A 214 0.20 6.41 19.51
CA TYR A 214 -0.50 5.94 20.71
C TYR A 214 -0.59 4.42 20.77
N GLN A 215 -1.06 3.79 19.70
CA GLN A 215 -1.36 2.36 19.69
C GLN A 215 -0.10 1.48 19.79
N MET A 216 1.00 1.86 19.13
CA MET A 216 2.21 1.05 19.03
C MET A 216 3.31 1.48 19.98
N CYS A 217 3.40 2.78 20.30
CA CYS A 217 4.44 3.34 21.16
C CYS A 217 3.93 3.69 22.57
N GLY A 218 2.61 3.61 22.83
CA GLY A 218 2.01 3.98 24.11
C GLY A 218 2.02 5.48 24.42
N ASN A 219 2.25 6.34 23.42
CA ASN A 219 2.35 7.78 23.58
C ASN A 219 0.98 8.43 23.83
N LYS A 220 0.66 8.74 25.10
CA LYS A 220 -0.63 9.33 25.48
C LYS A 220 -0.82 10.74 24.94
N GLN A 221 0.26 11.55 24.85
CA GLN A 221 0.19 12.90 24.29
C GLN A 221 -0.24 12.87 22.82
N ALA A 222 0.17 11.83 22.07
CA ALA A 222 -0.27 11.65 20.69
C ALA A 222 -1.78 11.45 20.60
N LEU A 223 -2.39 10.62 21.45
CA LEU A 223 -3.85 10.46 21.48
C LEU A 223 -4.56 11.77 21.84
N GLU A 224 -4.08 12.49 22.86
CA GLU A 224 -4.67 13.78 23.27
C GLU A 224 -4.62 14.80 22.13
N THR A 225 -3.50 14.85 21.41
CA THR A 225 -3.30 15.73 20.24
C THR A 225 -4.24 15.33 19.09
N ALA A 226 -4.34 14.04 18.77
CA ALA A 226 -5.26 13.54 17.75
C ALA A 226 -6.74 13.87 18.08
N LEU A 227 -7.14 13.68 19.32
CA LEU A 227 -8.48 14.04 19.81
C LEU A 227 -8.73 15.55 19.73
N GLY A 228 -7.70 16.38 19.92
CA GLY A 228 -7.76 17.82 19.65
C GLY A 228 -8.16 18.10 18.21
N VAL A 229 -7.47 17.47 17.24
CA VAL A 229 -7.78 17.61 15.81
C VAL A 229 -9.19 17.09 15.48
N ALA A 230 -9.60 15.98 16.08
CA ALA A 230 -10.94 15.41 15.86
C ALA A 230 -12.05 16.35 16.37
N ARG A 231 -11.87 17.01 17.54
CA ARG A 231 -12.80 18.03 18.04
C ARG A 231 -12.86 19.26 17.13
N TRP A 232 -11.74 19.68 16.58
CA TRP A 232 -11.72 20.73 15.58
C TRP A 232 -12.51 20.32 14.32
N ALA A 233 -12.29 19.11 13.81
CA ALA A 233 -13.02 18.60 12.64
C ALA A 233 -14.53 18.51 12.90
N ASP A 234 -14.95 18.07 14.11
CA ASP A 234 -16.36 18.08 14.52
C ASP A 234 -16.94 19.49 14.48
N THR A 235 -16.26 20.46 15.10
CA THR A 235 -16.70 21.87 15.13
C THR A 235 -16.82 22.45 13.73
N TRP A 236 -15.82 22.19 12.86
CA TRP A 236 -15.79 22.72 11.50
C TRP A 236 -16.92 22.12 10.65
N THR A 237 -17.14 20.81 10.72
CA THR A 237 -18.15 20.12 9.90
C THR A 237 -19.58 20.27 10.42
N ALA A 238 -19.78 20.52 11.73
CA ALA A 238 -21.10 20.61 12.34
C ALA A 238 -21.97 21.77 11.82
N THR A 239 -21.34 22.84 11.32
CA THR A 239 -22.01 24.00 10.78
C THR A 239 -22.30 23.93 9.28
N ILE A 240 -21.86 22.88 8.62
CA ILE A 240 -21.96 22.73 7.16
C ILE A 240 -23.18 21.86 6.82
N PRO A 241 -24.14 22.38 6.04
CA PRO A 241 -25.25 21.56 5.57
C PRO A 241 -24.77 20.34 4.77
N GLU A 242 -25.52 19.24 4.85
CA GLU A 242 -25.14 17.97 4.22
C GLU A 242 -24.81 18.12 2.71
N GLU A 243 -25.68 18.79 1.94
CA GLU A 243 -25.49 19.03 0.52
C GLU A 243 -24.15 19.76 0.25
N HIS A 244 -23.85 20.78 1.06
CA HIS A 244 -22.59 21.50 0.93
C HIS A 244 -21.39 20.65 1.34
N MET A 245 -21.54 19.82 2.37
CA MET A 245 -20.49 18.88 2.77
C MET A 245 -20.20 17.87 1.66
N GLN A 246 -21.23 17.32 0.97
CA GLN A 246 -21.02 16.45 -0.18
C GLN A 246 -20.22 17.14 -1.30
N ALA A 247 -20.44 18.44 -1.53
CA ALA A 247 -19.65 19.22 -2.45
C ALA A 247 -18.21 19.46 -1.95
N VAL A 248 -17.98 19.66 -0.66
CA VAL A 248 -16.65 19.73 -0.03
C VAL A 248 -15.87 18.42 -0.25
N LEU A 249 -16.54 17.26 -0.15
CA LEU A 249 -15.94 15.93 -0.37
C LEU A 249 -15.53 15.66 -1.82
N ASP A 250 -15.81 16.57 -2.77
CA ASP A 250 -15.22 16.49 -4.12
C ASP A 250 -13.73 16.81 -4.11
N THR A 251 -13.27 17.56 -3.11
CA THR A 251 -11.83 17.73 -2.85
C THR A 251 -11.32 16.54 -2.05
N GLU A 252 -10.16 16.05 -2.38
CA GLU A 252 -9.56 14.88 -1.72
C GLU A 252 -9.47 15.06 -0.21
N TYR A 253 -10.01 14.08 0.52
CA TYR A 253 -10.01 14.10 2.00
C TYR A 253 -9.29 12.88 2.61
N GLY A 254 -8.60 12.08 1.79
CA GLY A 254 -7.89 10.89 2.25
C GLY A 254 -8.82 9.90 2.97
N GLY A 255 -8.34 9.34 4.07
CA GLY A 255 -9.10 8.46 4.96
C GLY A 255 -9.60 9.17 6.21
N MET A 256 -10.15 10.38 6.12
CA MET A 256 -10.73 11.09 7.28
C MET A 256 -11.79 10.24 8.00
N ASN A 257 -12.64 9.53 7.24
CA ASN A 257 -13.58 8.58 7.79
C ASN A 257 -12.88 7.41 8.50
N GLU A 258 -11.81 6.83 7.91
CA GLU A 258 -11.06 5.72 8.53
C GLU A 258 -10.47 6.10 9.89
N VAL A 259 -9.77 7.24 9.97
CA VAL A 259 -9.08 7.63 11.20
C VAL A 259 -10.07 8.02 12.30
N LEU A 260 -11.18 8.67 11.96
CA LEU A 260 -12.24 9.01 12.91
C LEU A 260 -12.93 7.75 13.47
N TYR A 261 -13.25 6.79 12.63
CA TYR A 261 -13.77 5.50 13.09
C TYR A 261 -12.73 4.70 13.91
N SER A 262 -11.45 4.82 13.58
CA SER A 262 -10.39 4.18 14.35
C SER A 262 -10.21 4.82 15.72
N LEU A 263 -10.30 6.15 15.82
CA LEU A 263 -10.32 6.85 17.11
C LEU A 263 -11.56 6.48 17.93
N ALA A 264 -12.75 6.38 17.31
CA ALA A 264 -13.97 5.92 17.97
C ALA A 264 -13.81 4.51 18.54
N ALA A 265 -13.17 3.62 17.79
CA ALA A 265 -12.93 2.24 18.23
C ALA A 265 -11.98 2.18 19.44
N VAL A 266 -10.92 3.00 19.42
CA VAL A 266 -9.88 2.99 20.46
C VAL A 266 -10.35 3.66 21.76
N THR A 267 -11.15 4.74 21.64
CA THR A 267 -11.60 5.53 22.78
C THR A 267 -12.95 5.11 23.35
N GLY A 268 -13.76 4.40 22.55
CA GLY A 268 -15.16 4.13 22.89
C GLY A 268 -16.10 5.31 22.64
N ASP A 269 -15.61 6.47 22.16
CA ASP A 269 -16.41 7.66 21.92
C ASP A 269 -17.14 7.58 20.57
N ASN A 270 -18.44 7.31 20.63
CA ASN A 270 -19.30 7.19 19.45
C ASN A 270 -19.43 8.52 18.67
N LYS A 271 -19.23 9.67 19.33
CA LYS A 271 -19.28 10.98 18.67
C LYS A 271 -18.26 11.08 17.54
N LEU A 272 -17.09 10.48 17.71
CA LEU A 272 -16.05 10.46 16.67
C LEU A 272 -16.52 9.67 15.42
N ALA A 273 -17.30 8.61 15.61
CA ALA A 273 -17.88 7.88 14.49
C ALA A 273 -18.96 8.69 13.75
N GLU A 274 -19.79 9.45 14.47
CA GLU A 274 -20.75 10.38 13.85
C GLU A 274 -20.04 11.48 13.03
N VAL A 275 -18.89 11.96 13.49
CA VAL A 275 -18.06 12.89 12.72
C VAL A 275 -17.50 12.19 11.47
N GLY A 276 -17.08 10.94 11.60
CA GLY A 276 -16.62 10.09 10.47
C GLY A 276 -17.71 9.90 9.41
N ASP A 277 -18.96 9.73 9.82
CA ASP A 277 -20.11 9.57 8.93
C ASP A 277 -20.31 10.79 7.99
N ARG A 278 -19.93 12.01 8.43
CA ARG A 278 -19.97 13.23 7.60
C ARG A 278 -18.97 13.18 6.42
N PHE A 279 -17.94 12.34 6.50
CA PHE A 279 -16.97 12.10 5.42
C PHE A 279 -17.36 10.93 4.52
N THR A 280 -18.62 10.52 4.49
CA THR A 280 -19.15 9.53 3.56
C THR A 280 -19.55 10.21 2.25
N LYS A 281 -18.76 10.04 1.19
CA LYS A 281 -19.02 10.57 -0.16
C LYS A 281 -20.11 9.74 -0.84
N LYS A 282 -21.36 10.15 -0.73
CA LYS A 282 -22.54 9.36 -1.12
C LYS A 282 -22.56 8.98 -2.59
N ARG A 283 -22.17 9.91 -3.49
CA ARG A 283 -22.11 9.64 -4.92
C ARG A 283 -21.10 8.53 -5.30
N PHE A 284 -20.10 8.28 -4.46
CA PHE A 284 -19.13 7.20 -4.61
C PHE A 284 -19.60 5.91 -3.91
N PHE A 285 -20.18 6.03 -2.71
CA PHE A 285 -20.58 4.85 -1.94
C PHE A 285 -21.91 4.23 -2.42
N ASN A 286 -22.90 5.04 -2.85
CA ASN A 286 -24.20 4.52 -3.30
C ASN A 286 -24.06 3.47 -4.41
N PRO A 287 -23.35 3.72 -5.54
CA PRO A 287 -23.16 2.70 -6.57
C PRO A 287 -22.47 1.44 -6.05
N LEU A 288 -21.45 1.59 -5.21
CA LEU A 288 -20.69 0.45 -4.68
C LEU A 288 -21.55 -0.45 -3.79
N ALA A 289 -22.39 0.12 -2.92
CA ALA A 289 -23.32 -0.63 -2.07
C ALA A 289 -24.38 -1.39 -2.87
N LEU A 290 -24.65 -0.96 -4.10
CA LEU A 290 -25.56 -1.61 -5.05
C LEU A 290 -24.84 -2.49 -6.07
N SER A 291 -23.55 -2.79 -5.83
CA SER A 291 -22.72 -3.58 -6.74
C SER A 291 -22.61 -3.00 -8.17
N CYS A 292 -22.61 -1.68 -8.28
CA CYS A 292 -22.45 -0.96 -9.54
C CYS A 292 -21.04 -0.38 -9.65
N ASP A 293 -20.27 -0.77 -10.67
CA ASP A 293 -18.96 -0.19 -10.97
C ASP A 293 -19.12 1.18 -11.62
N ARG A 294 -18.68 2.23 -10.92
CA ARG A 294 -18.59 3.62 -11.39
C ARG A 294 -17.20 4.20 -11.18
N LEU A 295 -16.17 3.34 -11.27
CA LEU A 295 -14.79 3.72 -10.97
C LEU A 295 -14.10 4.44 -12.12
N ARG A 296 -14.54 4.23 -13.38
CA ARG A 296 -13.95 4.92 -14.54
C ARG A 296 -13.99 6.44 -14.36
N GLY A 297 -12.85 7.08 -14.60
CA GLY A 297 -12.67 8.52 -14.48
C GLY A 297 -12.37 9.01 -13.06
N LEU A 298 -12.40 8.15 -12.06
CA LEU A 298 -12.03 8.50 -10.69
C LEU A 298 -10.52 8.43 -10.48
N HIS A 299 -10.00 9.33 -9.66
CA HIS A 299 -8.63 9.26 -9.16
C HIS A 299 -8.49 8.07 -8.21
N THR A 300 -7.61 7.14 -8.53
CA THR A 300 -7.53 5.83 -7.88
C THR A 300 -7.18 5.96 -6.39
N ASN A 301 -6.06 6.61 -6.10
CA ASN A 301 -5.57 6.71 -4.71
C ASN A 301 -6.48 7.53 -3.80
N THR A 302 -7.18 8.53 -4.32
CA THR A 302 -8.16 9.33 -3.56
C THR A 302 -9.27 8.46 -2.97
N HIS A 303 -9.69 7.40 -3.69
CA HIS A 303 -10.89 6.63 -3.33
C HIS A 303 -10.60 5.37 -2.50
N ILE A 304 -9.39 4.78 -2.57
CA ILE A 304 -9.08 3.56 -1.80
C ILE A 304 -9.13 3.79 -0.28
N PRO A 305 -8.55 4.87 0.30
CA PRO A 305 -8.63 5.13 1.74
C PRO A 305 -10.06 5.33 2.24
N GLN A 306 -10.95 5.91 1.41
CA GLN A 306 -12.36 6.07 1.74
C GLN A 306 -13.05 4.71 1.94
N VAL A 307 -12.72 3.74 1.09
CA VAL A 307 -13.23 2.35 1.21
C VAL A 307 -12.62 1.63 2.42
N THR A 308 -11.35 1.90 2.75
CA THR A 308 -10.75 1.40 4.00
C THR A 308 -11.52 1.95 5.21
N GLY A 309 -11.98 3.21 5.12
CA GLY A 309 -12.90 3.80 6.10
C GLY A 309 -14.26 3.11 6.14
N ALA A 310 -14.83 2.73 4.99
CA ALA A 310 -16.07 1.93 4.97
C ALA A 310 -15.86 0.58 5.68
N ALA A 311 -14.76 -0.11 5.40
CA ALA A 311 -14.41 -1.35 6.10
C ALA A 311 -14.33 -1.12 7.62
N ARG A 312 -13.69 -0.03 8.07
CA ARG A 312 -13.61 0.30 9.50
C ARG A 312 -14.98 0.63 10.10
N ARG A 313 -15.84 1.33 9.36
CA ARG A 313 -17.21 1.64 9.79
C ARG A 313 -18.04 0.37 10.01
N TYR A 314 -17.90 -0.60 9.09
CA TYR A 314 -18.53 -1.93 9.26
C TYR A 314 -18.03 -2.62 10.53
N GLU A 315 -16.71 -2.64 10.76
CA GLU A 315 -16.10 -3.31 11.93
C GLU A 315 -16.68 -2.83 13.27
N ILE A 316 -17.08 -1.56 13.37
CA ILE A 316 -17.59 -0.96 14.63
C ILE A 316 -19.12 -0.81 14.69
N SER A 317 -19.84 -1.18 13.63
CA SER A 317 -21.29 -1.00 13.59
C SER A 317 -22.10 -2.18 13.07
N GLY A 318 -21.44 -3.13 12.39
CA GLY A 318 -22.14 -4.23 11.72
C GLY A 318 -23.04 -3.80 10.55
N ASP A 319 -23.01 -2.53 10.13
CA ASP A 319 -23.85 -2.02 9.03
C ASP A 319 -23.43 -2.65 7.69
N PRO A 320 -24.28 -3.52 7.09
CA PRO A 320 -23.91 -4.28 5.90
C PRO A 320 -23.62 -3.42 4.66
N ARG A 321 -24.21 -2.21 4.58
CA ARG A 321 -23.98 -1.31 3.43
C ARG A 321 -22.49 -0.97 3.28
N PHE A 322 -21.79 -0.75 4.38
CA PHE A 322 -20.36 -0.47 4.39
C PHE A 322 -19.49 -1.69 4.09
N ARG A 323 -19.94 -2.89 4.52
CA ARG A 323 -19.31 -4.15 4.11
C ARG A 323 -19.42 -4.34 2.60
N ASP A 324 -20.61 -4.17 2.05
CA ASP A 324 -20.91 -4.38 0.63
C ASP A 324 -20.09 -3.41 -0.25
N VAL A 325 -19.93 -2.15 0.19
CA VAL A 325 -19.01 -1.18 -0.43
C VAL A 325 -17.57 -1.73 -0.47
N ALA A 326 -17.06 -2.20 0.67
CA ALA A 326 -15.67 -2.63 0.77
C ALA A 326 -15.38 -3.91 -0.04
N GLU A 327 -16.26 -4.91 0.05
CA GLU A 327 -16.11 -6.18 -0.68
C GLU A 327 -16.29 -6.00 -2.19
N PHE A 328 -17.31 -5.27 -2.61
CA PHE A 328 -17.54 -5.03 -4.03
C PHE A 328 -16.39 -4.23 -4.66
N PHE A 329 -15.97 -3.14 -4.02
CA PHE A 329 -14.84 -2.34 -4.49
C PHE A 329 -13.58 -3.19 -4.65
N TRP A 330 -13.22 -3.97 -3.62
CA TRP A 330 -12.04 -4.84 -3.66
C TRP A 330 -12.14 -5.83 -4.82
N ASN A 331 -13.28 -6.48 -5.00
CA ASN A 331 -13.52 -7.43 -6.09
C ASN A 331 -13.38 -6.76 -7.47
N GLN A 332 -13.91 -5.55 -7.65
CA GLN A 332 -13.80 -4.82 -8.91
C GLN A 332 -12.37 -4.41 -9.22
N VAL A 333 -11.63 -3.89 -8.24
CA VAL A 333 -10.25 -3.48 -8.45
C VAL A 333 -9.37 -4.70 -8.74
N THR A 334 -9.43 -5.73 -7.92
CA THR A 334 -8.53 -6.89 -8.04
C THR A 334 -8.86 -7.81 -9.21
N GLY A 335 -10.15 -7.94 -9.54
CA GLY A 335 -10.63 -8.83 -10.61
C GLY A 335 -10.66 -8.20 -12.00
N ALA A 336 -10.79 -6.87 -12.09
CA ALA A 336 -11.05 -6.21 -13.37
C ALA A 336 -10.09 -5.06 -13.73
N ARG A 337 -9.27 -4.58 -12.77
CA ARG A 337 -8.48 -3.35 -12.93
C ARG A 337 -7.03 -3.46 -12.48
N CYS A 338 -6.55 -4.66 -12.13
CA CYS A 338 -5.17 -4.89 -11.72
C CYS A 338 -4.33 -5.52 -12.82
N TYR A 339 -3.13 -4.98 -13.00
CA TYR A 339 -2.10 -5.55 -13.87
C TYR A 339 -1.45 -6.79 -13.24
N ALA A 340 -0.62 -7.49 -13.98
CA ALA A 340 0.09 -8.70 -13.52
C ALA A 340 0.94 -8.48 -12.27
N THR A 341 1.36 -7.24 -11.99
CA THR A 341 2.02 -6.85 -10.73
C THR A 341 1.08 -6.84 -9.52
N GLY A 342 -0.24 -6.90 -9.73
CA GLY A 342 -1.26 -6.62 -8.73
C GLY A 342 -1.51 -5.12 -8.49
N GLY A 343 -0.71 -4.24 -9.12
CA GLY A 343 -0.93 -2.78 -9.08
C GLY A 343 -2.08 -2.36 -9.99
N THR A 344 -2.64 -1.20 -9.70
CA THR A 344 -3.74 -0.58 -10.46
C THR A 344 -3.43 0.89 -10.72
N SER A 345 -4.18 1.56 -11.55
CA SER A 345 -4.09 2.95 -12.00
C SER A 345 -3.22 3.20 -13.23
N ASN A 346 -3.59 4.25 -13.95
CA ASN A 346 -2.76 4.87 -14.98
C ASN A 346 -2.99 6.38 -14.92
N ASN A 347 -1.90 7.18 -14.90
CA ASN A 347 -1.96 8.62 -14.64
C ASN A 347 -2.89 8.95 -13.44
N GLU A 348 -2.72 8.21 -12.34
CA GLU A 348 -3.46 8.33 -11.08
C GLU A 348 -4.95 7.99 -11.13
N GLY A 349 -5.49 7.54 -12.28
CA GLY A 349 -6.90 7.25 -12.46
C GLY A 349 -7.20 5.84 -12.96
N TRP A 350 -8.48 5.46 -12.94
CA TRP A 350 -9.02 4.37 -13.74
C TRP A 350 -9.61 4.97 -15.01
N LEU A 351 -8.89 4.89 -16.13
CA LEU A 351 -9.20 5.65 -17.33
C LEU A 351 -10.12 4.89 -18.29
N THR A 352 -10.35 3.60 -18.05
CA THR A 352 -11.16 2.73 -18.91
C THR A 352 -12.23 1.98 -18.14
N ASN A 353 -13.11 1.29 -18.86
CA ASN A 353 -14.07 0.35 -18.29
C ASN A 353 -13.37 -0.88 -17.69
N PRO A 354 -14.03 -1.66 -16.80
CA PRO A 354 -13.46 -2.89 -16.26
C PRO A 354 -13.04 -3.86 -17.37
N HIS A 355 -12.00 -4.66 -17.09
CA HIS A 355 -11.43 -5.65 -18.03
C HIS A 355 -10.84 -5.05 -19.32
N ARG A 356 -10.39 -3.77 -19.29
CA ARG A 356 -9.78 -3.07 -20.42
C ARG A 356 -8.33 -2.67 -20.15
N LEU A 357 -7.53 -3.61 -19.65
CA LEU A 357 -6.18 -3.35 -19.15
C LEU A 357 -5.16 -3.01 -20.25
N ALA A 358 -5.27 -3.62 -21.44
CA ALA A 358 -4.41 -3.26 -22.56
C ALA A 358 -4.73 -1.84 -23.07
N ALA A 359 -6.02 -1.50 -23.19
CA ALA A 359 -6.45 -0.15 -23.51
C ALA A 359 -6.05 0.86 -22.42
N GLU A 360 -6.13 0.48 -21.14
CA GLU A 360 -5.69 1.28 -19.98
C GLU A 360 -4.19 1.56 -20.07
N LEU A 361 -3.37 0.53 -20.33
CA LEU A 361 -1.91 0.67 -20.47
C LEU A 361 -1.54 1.65 -21.60
N GLY A 362 -2.32 1.69 -22.66
CA GLY A 362 -2.12 2.61 -23.79
C GLY A 362 -2.52 4.07 -23.53
N ARG A 363 -3.16 4.40 -22.39
CA ARG A 363 -3.64 5.76 -22.07
C ARG A 363 -2.58 6.69 -21.50
N GLY A 364 -1.48 6.17 -20.98
CA GLY A 364 -0.40 6.98 -20.42
C GLY A 364 0.77 6.14 -19.94
N GLU A 365 1.79 6.85 -19.48
CA GLU A 365 3.08 6.25 -19.14
C GLU A 365 3.27 6.07 -17.63
N ALA A 366 2.49 6.78 -16.80
CA ALA A 366 2.56 6.77 -15.34
C ALA A 366 1.65 5.66 -14.77
N THR A 367 2.06 4.42 -14.93
CA THR A 367 1.25 3.25 -14.52
C THR A 367 1.52 2.86 -13.08
N THR A 368 0.52 2.27 -12.43
CA THR A 368 0.58 1.64 -11.09
C THR A 368 1.23 2.52 -10.03
N GLU A 369 0.51 3.55 -9.59
CA GLU A 369 0.93 4.40 -8.47
C GLU A 369 1.17 3.57 -7.20
N CYS A 370 2.32 3.80 -6.55
CA CYS A 370 2.74 3.03 -5.36
C CYS A 370 1.79 3.18 -4.17
N CYS A 371 1.15 4.35 -3.99
CA CYS A 371 0.16 4.56 -2.94
C CYS A 371 -1.08 3.68 -3.14
N CYS A 372 -1.51 3.47 -4.38
CA CYS A 372 -2.66 2.60 -4.68
C CYS A 372 -2.39 1.16 -4.22
N ALA A 373 -1.20 0.63 -4.53
CA ALA A 373 -0.80 -0.71 -4.10
C ALA A 373 -0.76 -0.81 -2.56
N TYR A 374 -0.14 0.18 -1.89
CA TYR A 374 -0.08 0.24 -0.43
C TYR A 374 -1.48 0.25 0.21
N ASN A 375 -2.38 1.13 -0.23
CA ASN A 375 -3.72 1.24 0.32
C ASN A 375 -4.59 0.01 0.03
N MET A 376 -4.40 -0.64 -1.13
CA MET A 376 -5.06 -1.91 -1.43
C MET A 376 -4.59 -3.04 -0.51
N LEU A 377 -3.31 -3.09 -0.12
CA LEU A 377 -2.83 -4.04 0.89
C LEU A 377 -3.46 -3.79 2.27
N LYS A 378 -3.63 -2.53 2.69
CA LYS A 378 -4.36 -2.17 3.92
C LYS A 378 -5.80 -2.69 3.90
N LEU A 379 -6.53 -2.44 2.81
CA LEU A 379 -7.90 -2.92 2.64
C LEU A 379 -7.96 -4.45 2.62
N THR A 380 -7.09 -5.10 1.86
CA THR A 380 -7.02 -6.57 1.75
C THR A 380 -6.85 -7.24 3.11
N ARG A 381 -5.96 -6.70 3.94
CA ARG A 381 -5.70 -7.19 5.31
C ARG A 381 -6.95 -7.14 6.20
N LYS A 382 -7.76 -6.07 6.09
CA LYS A 382 -9.03 -5.95 6.82
C LYS A 382 -10.05 -6.99 6.36
N LEU A 383 -10.26 -7.12 5.04
CA LEU A 383 -11.22 -8.08 4.48
C LEU A 383 -10.83 -9.53 4.79
N TYR A 384 -9.53 -9.83 4.81
CA TYR A 384 -9.05 -11.13 5.26
C TYR A 384 -9.46 -11.43 6.71
N GLY A 385 -9.35 -10.44 7.60
CA GLY A 385 -9.77 -10.57 9.01
C GLY A 385 -11.24 -10.99 9.18
N TRP A 386 -12.11 -10.65 8.23
CA TRP A 386 -13.53 -10.98 8.31
C TRP A 386 -13.83 -12.44 7.96
N SER A 387 -13.07 -13.06 7.06
CA SER A 387 -13.42 -14.35 6.48
C SER A 387 -12.35 -15.43 6.57
N ALA A 388 -11.07 -15.06 6.73
CA ALA A 388 -9.91 -15.92 6.56
C ALA A 388 -9.83 -16.58 5.16
N ASP A 389 -10.40 -15.94 4.13
CA ASP A 389 -10.37 -16.47 2.76
C ASP A 389 -8.96 -16.30 2.16
N PRO A 390 -8.29 -17.38 1.72
CA PRO A 390 -6.93 -17.34 1.18
C PRO A 390 -6.77 -16.48 -0.07
N ARG A 391 -7.86 -16.21 -0.83
CA ARG A 391 -7.83 -15.36 -2.03
C ARG A 391 -7.28 -13.95 -1.75
N TYR A 392 -7.51 -13.43 -0.55
CA TYR A 392 -6.97 -12.13 -0.15
C TYR A 392 -5.45 -12.15 -0.07
N PHE A 393 -4.87 -13.26 0.40
CA PHE A 393 -3.42 -13.41 0.46
C PHE A 393 -2.79 -13.83 -0.88
N ASP A 394 -3.53 -14.40 -1.82
CA ASP A 394 -3.07 -14.58 -3.20
C ASP A 394 -2.85 -13.21 -3.87
N TYR A 395 -3.77 -12.25 -3.63
CA TYR A 395 -3.60 -10.87 -4.09
C TYR A 395 -2.48 -10.14 -3.31
N TYR A 396 -2.47 -10.24 -1.97
CA TYR A 396 -1.47 -9.59 -1.12
C TYR A 396 -0.05 -10.01 -1.50
N GLU A 397 0.19 -11.31 -1.64
CA GLU A 397 1.46 -11.88 -2.06
C GLU A 397 1.88 -11.39 -3.46
N ARG A 398 0.95 -11.37 -4.42
CA ARG A 398 1.20 -10.84 -5.78
C ARG A 398 1.70 -9.40 -5.73
N VAL A 399 1.02 -8.52 -5.01
CA VAL A 399 1.41 -7.11 -4.88
C VAL A 399 2.73 -6.98 -4.14
N LEU A 400 2.91 -7.70 -3.05
CA LEU A 400 4.11 -7.62 -2.22
C LEU A 400 5.36 -7.99 -3.01
N TYR A 401 5.37 -9.13 -3.70
CA TYR A 401 6.53 -9.58 -4.47
C TYR A 401 6.73 -8.80 -5.78
N ASN A 402 5.66 -8.51 -6.53
CA ASN A 402 5.81 -8.00 -7.90
C ASN A 402 5.69 -6.48 -8.02
N HIS A 403 5.15 -5.82 -6.99
CA HIS A 403 5.07 -4.37 -6.95
C HIS A 403 5.96 -3.80 -5.83
N ARG A 404 5.67 -4.09 -4.56
CA ARG A 404 6.28 -3.40 -3.41
C ARG A 404 7.77 -3.66 -3.27
N LEU A 405 8.22 -4.93 -3.28
CA LEU A 405 9.65 -5.27 -3.18
C LEU A 405 10.51 -4.73 -4.34
N GLY A 406 9.90 -4.35 -5.46
CA GLY A 406 10.59 -3.75 -6.60
C GLY A 406 10.61 -2.21 -6.58
N THR A 407 9.97 -1.54 -5.61
CA THR A 407 9.83 -0.08 -5.60
C THR A 407 10.67 0.62 -4.53
N ILE A 408 11.64 -0.06 -3.95
CA ILE A 408 12.69 0.50 -3.10
C ILE A 408 14.07 0.19 -3.68
N ASN A 409 14.95 1.17 -3.67
CA ASN A 409 16.36 0.99 -4.02
C ASN A 409 17.12 0.49 -2.79
N LEU A 410 17.69 -0.70 -2.88
CA LEU A 410 18.35 -1.36 -1.75
C LEU A 410 19.70 -0.73 -1.36
N ASP A 411 20.28 0.12 -2.19
CA ASP A 411 21.53 0.84 -1.86
C ASP A 411 21.26 2.16 -1.13
N THR A 412 20.13 2.82 -1.43
CA THR A 412 19.85 4.20 -0.99
C THR A 412 18.61 4.32 -0.10
N GLY A 413 17.69 3.37 -0.15
CA GLY A 413 16.37 3.44 0.45
C GLY A 413 15.40 4.38 -0.28
N ALA A 414 15.77 4.90 -1.44
CA ALA A 414 14.89 5.73 -2.25
C ALA A 414 13.71 4.90 -2.80
N THR A 415 12.52 5.45 -2.75
CA THR A 415 11.29 4.80 -3.23
C THR A 415 10.86 5.35 -4.59
N GLN A 416 9.88 4.72 -5.21
CA GLN A 416 9.31 5.15 -6.49
C GLN A 416 7.93 5.78 -6.30
N TYR A 417 7.53 6.64 -7.25
CA TYR A 417 6.15 7.13 -7.34
C TYR A 417 5.29 6.14 -8.15
N TYR A 418 5.69 5.87 -9.39
CA TYR A 418 5.04 4.92 -10.28
C TYR A 418 5.94 3.73 -10.57
N LEU A 419 5.34 2.57 -10.76
CA LEU A 419 5.99 1.40 -11.31
C LEU A 419 5.61 1.30 -12.78
N GLY A 420 6.50 1.74 -13.68
CA GLY A 420 6.24 1.76 -15.12
C GLY A 420 6.04 0.37 -15.70
N LEU A 421 4.94 0.15 -16.43
CA LEU A 421 4.62 -1.13 -17.10
C LEU A 421 4.62 -1.03 -18.63
N VAL A 422 4.77 0.18 -19.16
CA VAL A 422 4.93 0.37 -20.62
C VAL A 422 6.22 -0.35 -21.05
N PRO A 423 6.19 -1.14 -22.15
CA PRO A 423 7.37 -1.84 -22.63
C PRO A 423 8.59 -0.92 -22.82
N GLY A 424 9.75 -1.32 -22.29
CA GLY A 424 10.97 -0.51 -22.31
C GLY A 424 11.10 0.50 -21.16
N SER A 425 10.21 0.46 -20.17
CA SER A 425 10.34 1.21 -18.92
C SER A 425 11.59 0.83 -18.12
N TRP A 426 11.90 1.61 -17.13
CA TRP A 426 12.99 1.38 -16.15
C TRP A 426 12.56 1.88 -14.77
N ARG A 427 13.41 1.69 -13.74
CA ARG A 427 13.13 2.19 -12.38
C ARG A 427 13.56 3.65 -12.25
N ALA A 428 12.61 4.54 -11.93
CA ALA A 428 12.89 5.93 -11.57
C ALA A 428 12.61 6.14 -10.09
N PHE A 429 13.66 6.47 -9.32
CA PHE A 429 13.59 6.61 -7.89
C PHE A 429 13.46 8.07 -7.46
N ASN A 430 12.92 8.32 -6.29
CA ASN A 430 12.85 9.62 -5.67
C ASN A 430 14.26 10.13 -5.31
N SER A 431 14.45 11.45 -5.32
CA SER A 431 15.65 12.08 -4.79
C SER A 431 15.62 12.09 -3.25
N GLU A 432 16.79 12.25 -2.63
CA GLU A 432 16.94 12.14 -1.18
C GLU A 432 16.21 13.24 -0.39
N TRP A 433 16.20 14.49 -0.92
CA TRP A 433 15.73 15.64 -0.15
C TRP A 433 14.64 16.48 -0.85
N ASP A 434 14.31 16.17 -2.11
CA ASP A 434 13.42 17.00 -2.92
C ASP A 434 12.16 16.27 -3.40
N SER A 435 11.93 15.03 -2.98
CA SER A 435 10.86 14.16 -3.47
C SER A 435 10.00 13.59 -2.35
N PHE A 436 9.58 14.43 -1.42
CA PHE A 436 8.68 14.02 -0.33
C PHE A 436 7.23 14.07 -0.82
N TRP A 437 6.87 13.12 -1.69
CA TRP A 437 5.53 12.92 -2.23
C TRP A 437 4.73 11.92 -1.38
N CYS A 438 3.43 11.73 -1.73
CA CYS A 438 2.60 10.67 -1.12
C CYS A 438 3.26 9.28 -1.19
N CYS A 439 3.84 8.91 -2.32
CA CYS A 439 4.45 7.58 -2.50
C CYS A 439 5.78 7.41 -1.77
N THR A 440 6.52 8.48 -1.48
CA THR A 440 7.65 8.44 -0.56
C THR A 440 7.17 8.09 0.84
N SER A 441 6.07 8.71 1.26
CA SER A 441 5.44 8.48 2.56
C SER A 441 4.93 7.05 2.72
N THR A 442 4.11 6.57 1.77
CA THR A 442 3.60 5.19 1.82
C THR A 442 4.69 4.15 1.64
N GLY A 443 5.81 4.51 1.03
CA GLY A 443 7.00 3.67 0.96
C GLY A 443 7.62 3.46 2.33
N VAL A 444 7.95 4.52 3.07
CA VAL A 444 8.54 4.38 4.41
C VAL A 444 7.58 3.71 5.39
N GLU A 445 6.27 3.89 5.26
CA GLU A 445 5.29 3.15 6.06
C GLU A 445 5.32 1.64 5.75
N GLU A 446 5.26 1.26 4.45
CA GLU A 446 5.23 -0.13 4.01
C GLU A 446 6.42 -0.93 4.50
N TYR A 447 7.64 -0.38 4.28
CA TYR A 447 8.86 -1.09 4.62
C TYR A 447 9.17 -1.08 6.13
N SER A 448 8.39 -0.36 6.93
CA SER A 448 8.45 -0.43 8.40
C SER A 448 7.64 -1.57 9.00
N LYS A 449 6.69 -2.16 8.23
CA LYS A 449 5.72 -3.16 8.73
C LYS A 449 5.66 -4.45 7.90
N LEU A 450 6.77 -4.84 7.27
CA LEU A 450 6.83 -6.05 6.44
C LEU A 450 6.52 -7.36 7.19
N ASN A 451 6.49 -7.31 8.51
CA ASN A 451 6.13 -8.42 9.40
C ASN A 451 4.65 -8.51 9.76
N ASP A 452 3.83 -7.48 9.45
CA ASP A 452 2.49 -7.30 10.04
C ASP A 452 1.40 -8.23 9.50
N SER A 453 1.65 -8.90 8.38
CA SER A 453 0.66 -9.70 7.65
C SER A 453 1.10 -11.14 7.38
N ILE A 454 2.22 -11.58 7.98
CA ILE A 454 2.74 -12.95 7.79
C ILE A 454 1.82 -13.95 8.49
N TYR A 455 1.40 -13.63 9.72
CA TYR A 455 0.64 -14.50 10.59
C TYR A 455 -0.63 -13.85 11.09
N PHE A 456 -1.68 -14.67 11.17
CA PHE A 456 -2.95 -14.36 11.83
C PHE A 456 -3.31 -15.47 12.80
N HIS A 457 -4.28 -15.22 13.67
CA HIS A 457 -4.79 -16.23 14.60
C HIS A 457 -6.28 -16.04 14.87
N ASP A 458 -6.93 -17.10 15.27
CA ASP A 458 -8.17 -17.11 16.04
C ASP A 458 -7.89 -17.68 17.46
N GLU A 459 -8.90 -18.08 18.19
CA GLU A 459 -8.73 -18.65 19.53
C GLU A 459 -7.98 -19.99 19.53
N GLU A 460 -8.10 -20.78 18.47
CA GLU A 460 -7.63 -22.16 18.38
C GLU A 460 -6.41 -22.33 17.46
N GLY A 461 -6.28 -21.47 16.44
CA GLY A 461 -5.35 -21.69 15.35
C GLY A 461 -4.51 -20.50 14.94
N LEU A 462 -3.35 -20.81 14.38
CA LEU A 462 -2.44 -19.87 13.75
C LEU A 462 -2.45 -20.07 12.24
N TYR A 463 -2.60 -18.98 11.50
CA TYR A 463 -2.64 -18.94 10.04
C TYR A 463 -1.32 -18.41 9.51
N VAL A 464 -0.62 -19.21 8.70
CA VAL A 464 0.61 -18.84 7.99
C VAL A 464 0.24 -18.43 6.58
N ASN A 465 0.31 -17.13 6.28
CA ASN A 465 -0.19 -16.58 5.02
C ASN A 465 0.92 -16.23 4.02
N LEU A 466 2.10 -15.83 4.49
CA LEU A 466 3.24 -15.46 3.66
C LEU A 466 4.46 -16.29 4.05
N PHE A 467 5.24 -16.71 3.04
CA PHE A 467 6.43 -17.53 3.25
C PHE A 467 7.68 -16.64 3.30
N ILE A 468 7.84 -16.00 4.46
CA ILE A 468 8.91 -15.02 4.74
C ILE A 468 9.70 -15.50 5.96
N PRO A 469 11.05 -15.52 5.92
CA PRO A 469 11.85 -15.86 7.08
C PRO A 469 11.47 -14.99 8.27
N SER A 470 10.88 -15.60 9.30
CA SER A 470 10.31 -14.86 10.43
C SER A 470 10.07 -15.78 11.64
N GLU A 471 9.80 -15.15 12.77
CA GLU A 471 9.42 -15.84 13.99
C GLU A 471 8.23 -15.11 14.62
N VAL A 472 7.21 -15.86 15.02
CA VAL A 472 6.06 -15.33 15.76
C VAL A 472 6.00 -15.95 17.16
N THR A 473 5.78 -15.08 18.16
CA THR A 473 5.55 -15.47 19.55
C THR A 473 4.06 -15.41 19.85
N TRP A 474 3.47 -16.53 20.20
CA TRP A 474 2.07 -16.60 20.61
C TRP A 474 1.96 -16.77 22.13
N GLY A 475 2.00 -15.65 22.85
CA GLY A 475 2.01 -15.64 24.32
C GLY A 475 0.81 -16.38 24.94
N ALA A 476 -0.40 -16.25 24.37
CA ALA A 476 -1.60 -16.93 24.86
C ALA A 476 -1.52 -18.48 24.79
N LYS A 477 -0.68 -19.03 23.92
CA LYS A 477 -0.43 -20.48 23.79
C LYS A 477 0.90 -20.92 24.38
N GLY A 478 1.73 -19.99 24.90
CA GLY A 478 3.10 -20.28 25.35
C GLY A 478 3.94 -20.92 24.26
N ALA A 479 3.73 -20.52 23.01
CA ALA A 479 4.34 -21.11 21.84
C ALA A 479 5.04 -20.05 20.97
N ARG A 480 6.10 -20.51 20.29
CA ARG A 480 6.83 -19.73 19.30
C ARG A 480 6.93 -20.58 18.04
N ILE A 481 6.63 -19.98 16.89
CA ILE A 481 6.74 -20.61 15.58
C ILE A 481 7.77 -19.85 14.75
N ARG A 482 8.85 -20.55 14.39
CA ARG A 482 9.91 -20.03 13.53
C ARG A 482 9.74 -20.57 12.12
N GLN A 483 9.60 -19.68 11.15
CA GLN A 483 9.56 -19.99 9.74
C GLN A 483 10.93 -19.85 9.11
N GLU A 484 11.49 -20.96 8.69
CA GLU A 484 12.76 -21.04 7.97
C GLU A 484 12.46 -21.32 6.49
N THR A 485 12.87 -20.40 5.62
CA THR A 485 12.60 -20.52 4.19
C THR A 485 13.60 -19.71 3.37
N GLN A 486 13.88 -20.17 2.16
CA GLN A 486 14.56 -19.41 1.10
C GLN A 486 13.57 -19.12 -0.04
N PHE A 487 12.27 -19.10 0.27
CA PHE A 487 11.23 -18.76 -0.70
C PHE A 487 11.42 -17.31 -1.17
N PRO A 488 11.31 -17.03 -2.46
CA PRO A 488 10.85 -17.89 -3.56
C PRO A 488 11.95 -18.65 -4.30
N GLU A 489 13.23 -18.52 -3.96
CA GLU A 489 14.34 -19.20 -4.61
C GLU A 489 14.25 -20.73 -4.44
N VAL A 490 13.78 -21.17 -3.27
CA VAL A 490 13.46 -22.57 -2.97
C VAL A 490 11.95 -22.65 -2.68
N PRO A 491 11.18 -23.44 -3.44
CA PRO A 491 9.72 -23.49 -3.32
C PRO A 491 9.26 -24.32 -2.12
N SER A 492 9.77 -24.01 -0.93
CA SER A 492 9.44 -24.71 0.32
C SER A 492 9.56 -23.81 1.54
N THR A 493 8.92 -24.23 2.63
CA THR A 493 9.06 -23.60 3.94
C THR A 493 9.08 -24.65 5.03
N THR A 494 9.77 -24.36 6.14
CA THR A 494 9.81 -25.17 7.36
C THR A 494 9.33 -24.33 8.54
N LEU A 495 8.33 -24.81 9.26
CA LEU A 495 7.88 -24.24 10.51
C LEU A 495 8.43 -25.08 11.67
N ARG A 496 9.14 -24.45 12.59
CA ARG A 496 9.60 -25.07 13.84
C ARG A 496 8.81 -24.54 15.02
N VAL A 497 8.27 -25.46 15.81
CA VAL A 497 7.52 -25.14 17.02
C VAL A 497 8.43 -25.22 18.23
N SER A 498 8.41 -24.19 19.05
CA SER A 498 9.01 -24.17 20.40
C SER A 498 7.93 -23.81 21.40
N CYS A 499 7.85 -24.53 22.50
CA CYS A 499 6.89 -24.26 23.57
C CYS A 499 7.46 -24.74 24.92
N ASP A 500 7.09 -24.04 26.01
CA ASP A 500 7.52 -24.40 27.35
C ASP A 500 6.81 -25.66 27.86
N LYS A 501 5.60 -25.86 27.41
CA LYS A 501 4.75 -27.03 27.69
C LYS A 501 4.05 -27.45 26.41
N PRO A 502 3.63 -28.72 26.27
CA PRO A 502 2.86 -29.15 25.10
C PRO A 502 1.67 -28.22 24.85
N ALA A 503 1.61 -27.63 23.67
CA ALA A 503 0.60 -26.62 23.30
C ALA A 503 -0.43 -27.19 22.31
N ARG A 504 -1.70 -27.16 22.66
CA ARG A 504 -2.79 -27.53 21.76
C ARG A 504 -3.13 -26.36 20.87
N MET A 505 -2.89 -26.49 19.58
CA MET A 505 -3.26 -25.49 18.56
C MET A 505 -3.37 -26.11 17.17
N THR A 506 -4.12 -25.46 16.29
CA THR A 506 -4.18 -25.79 14.88
C THR A 506 -3.23 -24.88 14.09
N LEU A 507 -2.42 -25.45 13.20
CA LEU A 507 -1.69 -24.68 12.19
C LEU A 507 -2.49 -24.73 10.87
N TYR A 508 -2.84 -23.55 10.36
CA TYR A 508 -3.41 -23.34 9.03
C TYR A 508 -2.32 -22.78 8.13
N ILE A 509 -1.86 -23.55 7.14
CA ILE A 509 -0.80 -23.12 6.22
C ILE A 509 -1.44 -22.91 4.85
N ARG A 510 -1.34 -21.68 4.33
CA ARG A 510 -1.92 -21.34 3.04
C ARG A 510 -1.26 -22.14 1.91
N VAL A 511 -2.08 -22.69 1.03
CA VAL A 511 -1.65 -23.22 -0.27
C VAL A 511 -1.99 -22.17 -1.32
N PRO A 512 -1.01 -21.41 -1.83
CA PRO A 512 -1.27 -20.38 -2.83
C PRO A 512 -1.94 -20.91 -4.10
N ALA A 513 -2.77 -20.10 -4.74
CA ALA A 513 -3.48 -20.47 -5.96
C ALA A 513 -2.55 -20.81 -7.14
N TRP A 514 -1.31 -20.31 -7.15
CA TRP A 514 -0.32 -20.59 -8.20
C TRP A 514 0.41 -21.94 -8.06
N VAL A 515 0.25 -22.65 -6.96
CA VAL A 515 0.91 -23.95 -6.72
C VAL A 515 0.51 -24.96 -7.79
N ALA A 516 1.49 -25.64 -8.38
CA ALA A 516 1.28 -26.62 -9.45
C ALA A 516 0.94 -28.00 -8.86
N GLY A 517 -0.35 -28.28 -8.67
CA GLY A 517 -0.84 -29.51 -8.09
C GLY A 517 -1.08 -29.41 -6.58
N ALA A 518 -0.90 -30.52 -5.85
CA ALA A 518 -1.06 -30.53 -4.40
C ALA A 518 0.25 -30.11 -3.70
N ALA A 519 0.14 -29.34 -2.63
CA ALA A 519 1.27 -29.08 -1.75
C ALA A 519 1.61 -30.34 -0.94
N GLY A 520 2.88 -30.70 -0.90
CA GLY A 520 3.38 -31.82 -0.09
C GLY A 520 3.70 -31.33 1.34
N VAL A 521 3.18 -32.05 2.34
CA VAL A 521 3.44 -31.71 3.76
C VAL A 521 4.03 -32.89 4.51
N LYS A 522 5.06 -32.62 5.30
CA LYS A 522 5.64 -33.55 6.27
C LYS A 522 5.55 -32.97 7.69
N VAL A 523 5.19 -33.80 8.65
CA VAL A 523 5.24 -33.48 10.06
C VAL A 523 6.28 -34.39 10.74
N ASN A 524 7.33 -33.79 11.29
CA ASN A 524 8.45 -34.52 11.90
C ASN A 524 9.09 -35.55 10.93
N GLY A 525 9.22 -35.16 9.64
CA GLY A 525 9.81 -35.99 8.60
C GLY A 525 8.88 -37.07 8.04
N ARG A 526 7.66 -37.23 8.57
CA ARG A 526 6.66 -38.17 8.05
C ARG A 526 5.67 -37.45 7.15
N VAL A 527 5.41 -38.02 5.98
CA VAL A 527 4.38 -37.50 5.07
C VAL A 527 3.05 -37.49 5.81
N ALA A 528 2.42 -36.34 5.84
CA ALA A 528 1.07 -36.20 6.42
C ALA A 528 0.03 -36.55 5.36
N GLU A 529 -0.94 -37.39 5.71
CA GLU A 529 -2.10 -37.69 4.87
C GLU A 529 -3.10 -36.51 4.83
N ILE A 530 -2.55 -35.30 4.70
CA ILE A 530 -3.30 -34.05 4.70
C ILE A 530 -2.95 -33.35 3.39
N SER A 531 -3.94 -33.12 2.56
CA SER A 531 -3.78 -32.37 1.32
C SER A 531 -4.62 -31.10 1.33
N GLY A 532 -4.04 -30.01 0.88
CA GLY A 532 -4.74 -28.79 0.52
C GLY A 532 -4.55 -28.52 -0.97
N GLY A 533 -5.62 -28.25 -1.69
CA GLY A 533 -5.54 -27.79 -3.08
C GLY A 533 -5.09 -26.32 -3.16
N PRO A 534 -4.65 -25.86 -4.36
CA PRO A 534 -4.36 -24.45 -4.59
C PRO A 534 -5.55 -23.55 -4.17
N GLY A 535 -5.24 -22.40 -3.53
CA GLY A 535 -6.25 -21.47 -3.03
C GLY A 535 -6.98 -21.93 -1.77
N SER A 536 -6.35 -22.77 -0.94
CA SER A 536 -6.92 -23.29 0.32
C SER A 536 -5.93 -23.21 1.49
N TYR A 537 -6.32 -23.78 2.64
CA TYR A 537 -5.45 -24.01 3.78
C TYR A 537 -5.26 -25.50 4.06
N ILE A 538 -4.03 -25.88 4.35
CA ILE A 538 -3.73 -27.15 5.02
C ILE A 538 -3.97 -26.94 6.51
N ARG A 539 -4.80 -27.80 7.12
CA ARG A 539 -5.14 -27.77 8.54
C ARG A 539 -4.42 -28.90 9.28
N ILE A 540 -3.59 -28.56 10.26
CA ILE A 540 -2.85 -29.52 11.10
C ILE A 540 -3.25 -29.29 12.56
N ASP A 541 -4.16 -30.09 13.06
CA ASP A 541 -4.70 -29.98 14.42
C ASP A 541 -4.09 -31.04 15.35
N ARG A 542 -3.24 -30.60 16.28
CA ARG A 542 -2.57 -31.50 17.22
C ARG A 542 -2.04 -30.79 18.45
N THR A 543 -1.58 -31.55 19.44
CA THR A 543 -0.73 -31.06 20.51
C THR A 543 0.71 -31.02 20.01
N TRP A 544 1.35 -29.85 20.08
CA TRP A 544 2.70 -29.60 19.66
C TRP A 544 3.67 -29.66 20.83
N ASN A 545 4.84 -30.26 20.59
CA ASN A 545 5.95 -30.29 21.52
C ASN A 545 7.09 -29.41 20.99
N SER A 546 7.93 -28.94 21.90
CA SER A 546 9.13 -28.21 21.51
C SER A 546 10.02 -29.10 20.64
N GLY A 547 10.44 -28.58 19.46
CA GLY A 547 11.21 -29.30 18.46
C GLY A 547 10.37 -29.93 17.34
N ASP A 548 9.04 -29.95 17.44
CA ASP A 548 8.17 -30.36 16.31
C ASP A 548 8.38 -29.44 15.10
N ARG A 549 8.31 -30.04 13.91
CA ARG A 549 8.47 -29.30 12.64
C ARG A 549 7.44 -29.69 11.60
N VAL A 550 7.07 -28.72 10.78
CA VAL A 550 6.27 -28.92 9.57
C VAL A 550 7.07 -28.45 8.37
N GLU A 551 7.20 -29.29 7.36
CA GLU A 551 7.86 -29.00 6.11
C GLU A 551 6.80 -28.99 5.00
N MET A 552 6.75 -27.93 4.19
CA MET A 552 5.81 -27.80 3.07
C MET A 552 6.54 -27.50 1.78
N GLU A 553 6.23 -28.25 0.75
CA GLU A 553 6.71 -28.04 -0.61
C GLU A 553 5.59 -27.42 -1.47
N MET A 554 5.95 -26.42 -2.28
CA MET A 554 5.01 -25.63 -3.10
C MET A 554 5.51 -25.60 -4.56
N PRO A 555 5.27 -26.65 -5.35
CA PRO A 555 5.77 -26.74 -6.72
C PRO A 555 5.37 -25.53 -7.56
N MET A 556 6.35 -24.90 -8.21
CA MET A 556 6.16 -23.78 -9.12
C MET A 556 6.19 -24.22 -10.57
N ARG A 557 5.48 -23.49 -11.43
CA ARG A 557 5.56 -23.64 -12.89
C ARG A 557 5.56 -22.30 -13.59
N LEU A 558 6.10 -22.26 -14.78
CA LEU A 558 5.91 -21.16 -15.71
C LEU A 558 4.46 -21.13 -16.18
N ARG A 559 3.87 -19.92 -16.23
CA ARG A 559 2.55 -19.68 -16.83
C ARG A 559 2.54 -18.33 -17.52
N ARG A 560 1.66 -18.19 -18.49
CA ARG A 560 1.36 -16.92 -19.15
C ARG A 560 0.01 -16.41 -18.66
N GLU A 561 -0.11 -15.11 -18.54
CA GLU A 561 -1.34 -14.42 -18.13
C GLU A 561 -1.66 -13.37 -19.20
N GLU A 562 -2.78 -13.54 -19.86
CA GLU A 562 -3.25 -12.69 -20.96
C GLU A 562 -3.91 -11.42 -20.41
N MET A 563 -3.80 -10.32 -21.15
CA MET A 563 -4.65 -9.17 -20.86
C MET A 563 -6.09 -9.43 -21.34
N PRO A 564 -7.10 -9.06 -20.54
CA PRO A 564 -8.49 -9.45 -20.81
C PRO A 564 -9.05 -8.89 -22.11
N ASP A 565 -8.52 -7.79 -22.60
CA ASP A 565 -8.97 -7.09 -23.82
C ASP A 565 -7.96 -7.20 -24.98
N ASP A 566 -6.83 -7.85 -24.79
CA ASP A 566 -5.85 -8.14 -25.83
C ASP A 566 -5.04 -9.42 -25.46
N PRO A 567 -5.56 -10.61 -25.80
CA PRO A 567 -4.90 -11.87 -25.49
C PRO A 567 -3.49 -12.05 -26.10
N ALA A 568 -3.16 -11.26 -27.14
CA ALA A 568 -1.82 -11.23 -27.68
C ALA A 568 -0.83 -10.46 -26.80
N MET A 569 -1.30 -9.71 -25.80
CA MET A 569 -0.45 -9.07 -24.81
C MET A 569 -0.45 -9.90 -23.53
N GLN A 570 0.70 -10.50 -23.22
CA GLN A 570 0.82 -11.48 -22.15
C GLN A 570 1.96 -11.16 -21.19
N ALA A 571 1.77 -11.51 -19.92
CA ALA A 571 2.80 -11.52 -18.89
C ALA A 571 3.28 -12.97 -18.64
N VAL A 572 4.55 -13.12 -18.26
CA VAL A 572 5.14 -14.42 -17.90
C VAL A 572 5.35 -14.45 -16.39
N LEU A 573 4.88 -15.52 -15.75
CA LEU A 573 5.02 -15.71 -14.31
C LEU A 573 5.64 -17.08 -13.99
N TYR A 574 6.36 -17.14 -12.88
CA TYR A 574 6.86 -18.38 -12.28
C TYR A 574 6.47 -18.44 -10.80
N GLY A 575 5.60 -19.38 -10.43
CA GLY A 575 4.99 -19.33 -9.09
C GLY A 575 4.32 -17.98 -8.83
N PRO A 576 4.64 -17.27 -7.73
CA PRO A 576 4.10 -15.94 -7.43
C PRO A 576 4.77 -14.81 -8.22
N LEU A 577 5.93 -15.08 -8.84
CA LEU A 577 6.80 -14.05 -9.39
C LEU A 577 6.43 -13.69 -10.83
N LEU A 578 6.26 -12.41 -11.09
CA LEU A 578 6.23 -11.83 -12.42
C LEU A 578 7.66 -11.74 -12.95
N LEU A 579 7.89 -12.23 -14.17
CA LEU A 579 9.17 -12.19 -14.82
C LEU A 579 9.25 -11.02 -15.79
N ALA A 580 10.37 -10.31 -15.74
CA ALA A 580 10.66 -9.20 -16.64
C ALA A 580 11.82 -9.54 -17.58
N GLY A 581 11.67 -9.17 -18.85
CA GLY A 581 12.77 -9.20 -19.81
C GLY A 581 13.72 -8.03 -19.57
N GLN A 582 15.01 -8.30 -19.73
CA GLN A 582 16.11 -7.35 -19.50
C GLN A 582 16.65 -6.81 -20.84
N PHE A 583 16.75 -5.47 -20.96
CA PHE A 583 17.15 -4.80 -22.22
C PHE A 583 18.32 -3.83 -22.04
N GLY A 584 19.12 -3.99 -20.98
CA GLY A 584 20.31 -3.17 -20.77
C GLY A 584 20.02 -1.70 -20.43
N ARG A 585 21.03 -0.84 -20.60
CA ARG A 585 21.02 0.55 -20.16
C ARG A 585 21.05 1.57 -21.30
N ASP A 586 20.95 1.15 -22.53
CA ASP A 586 21.11 2.04 -23.69
C ASP A 586 20.09 3.18 -23.65
N GLY A 587 20.61 4.42 -23.79
CA GLY A 587 19.82 5.63 -23.73
C GLY A 587 19.28 6.01 -22.34
N LEU A 588 19.65 5.29 -21.27
CA LEU A 588 19.31 5.69 -19.89
C LEU A 588 20.38 6.61 -19.32
N THR A 589 20.02 7.86 -19.13
CA THR A 589 20.82 8.84 -18.40
C THR A 589 20.48 8.81 -16.91
N ARG A 590 21.35 9.42 -16.10
CA ARG A 590 21.14 9.51 -14.65
C ARG A 590 19.90 10.33 -14.29
N GLU A 591 19.61 11.37 -15.06
CA GLU A 591 18.45 12.23 -14.89
C GLU A 591 17.14 11.48 -15.15
N LEU A 592 17.15 10.48 -16.03
CA LEU A 592 15.99 9.64 -16.31
C LEU A 592 15.69 8.66 -15.18
N ALA A 593 16.68 8.35 -14.33
CA ALA A 593 16.51 7.44 -13.18
C ALA A 593 16.00 8.15 -11.91
N ILE A 594 15.67 9.45 -11.97
CA ILE A 594 15.21 10.24 -10.82
C ILE A 594 13.86 10.88 -11.13
N GLY A 595 12.92 10.76 -10.20
CA GLY A 595 11.58 11.38 -10.25
C GLY A 595 10.46 10.43 -10.67
N PRO A 596 9.25 10.95 -10.93
CA PRO A 596 8.13 10.14 -11.38
C PRO A 596 8.33 9.66 -12.82
N MET A 597 7.99 8.40 -13.10
CA MET A 597 8.27 7.69 -14.36
C MET A 597 7.66 8.36 -15.61
N GLY A 598 6.43 8.87 -15.54
CA GLY A 598 5.73 9.43 -16.70
C GLY A 598 6.53 10.50 -17.48
N PRO A 599 7.00 11.58 -16.81
CA PRO A 599 7.83 12.59 -17.47
C PRO A 599 9.15 12.08 -18.02
N GLN A 600 9.76 11.09 -17.37
CA GLN A 600 11.01 10.49 -17.81
C GLN A 600 10.82 9.69 -19.10
N LEU A 601 9.74 8.90 -19.18
CA LEU A 601 9.42 8.14 -20.39
C LEU A 601 9.26 9.03 -21.62
N LYS A 602 8.63 10.20 -21.49
CA LYS A 602 8.47 11.16 -22.58
C LYS A 602 9.79 11.74 -23.12
N LYS A 603 10.82 11.75 -22.27
CA LYS A 603 12.15 12.28 -22.61
C LYS A 603 13.10 11.22 -23.17
N ALA A 604 12.79 9.93 -22.94
CA ALA A 604 13.67 8.84 -23.34
C ALA A 604 13.41 8.41 -24.78
N GLN A 605 14.43 7.84 -25.41
CA GLN A 605 14.27 7.19 -26.70
C GLN A 605 13.48 5.88 -26.53
N PRO A 606 12.54 5.56 -27.43
CA PRO A 606 11.84 4.28 -27.39
C PRO A 606 12.81 3.10 -27.42
N ALA A 607 12.47 2.04 -26.67
CA ALA A 607 13.19 0.80 -26.72
C ALA A 607 12.54 -0.15 -27.74
N VAL A 608 13.37 -0.94 -28.42
CA VAL A 608 12.88 -2.01 -29.30
C VAL A 608 12.68 -3.25 -28.45
N ILE A 609 11.44 -3.66 -28.28
CA ILE A 609 11.07 -4.85 -27.50
C ILE A 609 10.68 -5.96 -28.50
N PRO A 610 11.34 -7.12 -28.49
CA PRO A 610 10.99 -8.22 -29.38
C PRO A 610 9.65 -8.84 -28.98
N SER A 611 8.94 -9.41 -29.94
CA SER A 611 7.78 -10.26 -29.67
C SER A 611 8.24 -11.63 -29.15
N LEU A 612 7.39 -12.28 -28.36
CA LEU A 612 7.54 -13.70 -28.01
C LEU A 612 6.74 -14.55 -28.98
N GLY A 613 7.30 -15.65 -29.44
CA GLY A 613 6.52 -16.64 -30.20
C GLY A 613 5.42 -17.27 -29.33
N ALA A 614 4.25 -17.58 -29.92
CA ALA A 614 3.14 -18.20 -29.18
C ALA A 614 3.57 -19.50 -28.47
N ASN A 615 4.37 -20.31 -29.16
CA ASN A 615 4.93 -21.58 -28.64
C ASN A 615 6.40 -21.46 -28.23
N GLU A 616 6.89 -20.23 -28.00
CA GLU A 616 8.28 -20.03 -27.66
C GLU A 616 8.63 -20.70 -26.33
N SER A 617 9.70 -21.47 -26.32
CA SER A 617 10.21 -22.13 -25.13
C SER A 617 10.89 -21.12 -24.22
N ILE A 618 10.44 -21.08 -22.98
CA ILE A 618 11.10 -20.37 -21.89
C ILE A 618 11.73 -21.42 -20.99
N GLN A 619 13.05 -21.42 -20.93
CA GLN A 619 13.82 -22.45 -20.22
C GLN A 619 14.61 -21.85 -19.07
N PRO A 620 14.86 -22.63 -17.99
CA PRO A 620 15.81 -22.22 -16.96
C PRO A 620 17.16 -21.81 -17.56
N ALA A 621 17.77 -20.79 -17.00
CA ALA A 621 19.09 -20.30 -17.36
C ALA A 621 20.01 -20.29 -16.13
N ASP A 622 21.27 -19.94 -16.30
CA ASP A 622 22.23 -19.87 -15.20
C ASP A 622 21.81 -18.81 -14.18
N GLY A 623 21.71 -19.21 -12.92
CA GLY A 623 21.31 -18.37 -11.78
C GLY A 623 19.94 -18.72 -11.21
N PRO A 624 19.71 -18.36 -9.94
CA PRO A 624 18.44 -18.62 -9.28
C PRO A 624 17.31 -17.80 -9.94
N LEU A 625 16.19 -18.45 -10.27
CA LEU A 625 15.00 -17.84 -10.86
C LEU A 625 15.26 -17.11 -12.20
N ALA A 626 16.35 -17.44 -12.91
CA ALA A 626 16.66 -16.90 -14.24
C ALA A 626 16.14 -17.85 -15.33
N PHE A 627 15.58 -17.25 -16.38
CA PHE A 627 15.02 -17.96 -17.52
C PHE A 627 15.47 -17.29 -18.83
N ARG A 628 15.43 -18.04 -19.92
CA ARG A 628 15.74 -17.54 -21.26
C ARG A 628 14.59 -17.86 -22.22
N ALA A 629 14.08 -16.84 -22.86
CA ALA A 629 13.23 -16.98 -24.04
C ALA A 629 14.12 -17.27 -25.25
N THR A 630 13.98 -18.46 -25.85
CA THR A 630 14.98 -18.98 -26.82
C THR A 630 14.89 -18.30 -28.17
N GLY A 631 13.70 -17.97 -28.67
CA GLY A 631 13.48 -17.30 -29.96
C GLY A 631 13.81 -15.80 -29.88
N ALA A 632 13.33 -15.11 -28.86
CA ALA A 632 13.61 -13.69 -28.63
C ALA A 632 15.03 -13.42 -28.10
N HIS A 633 15.77 -14.44 -27.69
CA HIS A 633 17.11 -14.34 -27.09
C HIS A 633 17.18 -13.40 -25.87
N VAL A 634 16.11 -13.34 -25.06
CA VAL A 634 15.99 -12.44 -23.93
C VAL A 634 16.08 -13.20 -22.62
N MET A 635 16.78 -12.63 -21.66
CA MET A 635 16.80 -13.10 -20.27
C MET A 635 15.59 -12.55 -19.52
N LEU A 636 14.89 -13.43 -18.80
CA LEU A 636 13.79 -13.11 -17.91
C LEU A 636 14.21 -13.40 -16.47
N VAL A 637 14.00 -12.45 -15.60
CA VAL A 637 14.28 -12.57 -14.17
C VAL A 637 13.11 -12.03 -13.36
N PRO A 638 13.00 -12.34 -12.05
CA PRO A 638 11.97 -11.73 -11.21
C PRO A 638 11.95 -10.22 -11.34
N PHE A 639 10.78 -9.66 -11.60
CA PHE A 639 10.62 -8.24 -11.86
C PHE A 639 11.15 -7.35 -10.73
N ASN A 640 11.01 -7.79 -9.49
CA ASN A 640 11.52 -7.09 -8.32
C ASN A 640 13.05 -7.08 -8.19
N GLN A 641 13.79 -7.80 -9.04
CA GLN A 641 15.26 -7.81 -9.10
C GLN A 641 15.82 -6.91 -10.22
N VAL A 642 14.96 -6.42 -11.12
CA VAL A 642 15.38 -5.50 -12.19
C VAL A 642 15.42 -4.08 -11.63
N THR A 643 16.60 -3.47 -11.56
CA THR A 643 16.76 -2.13 -10.97
C THR A 643 17.24 -1.10 -11.97
N ASP A 644 18.33 -1.35 -12.62
CA ASP A 644 19.22 -0.38 -13.25
C ASP A 644 19.23 -0.48 -14.78
N GLN A 645 18.14 -0.94 -15.38
CA GLN A 645 18.04 -1.20 -16.80
C GLN A 645 16.62 -1.08 -17.33
N ARG A 646 16.48 -1.04 -18.64
CA ARG A 646 15.19 -1.15 -19.30
C ARG A 646 14.62 -2.55 -19.17
N TYR A 647 13.30 -2.63 -19.08
CA TYR A 647 12.58 -3.89 -18.96
C TYR A 647 11.26 -3.89 -19.71
N THR A 648 10.69 -5.09 -19.89
CA THR A 648 9.27 -5.27 -20.15
C THR A 648 8.72 -6.40 -19.30
N VAL A 649 7.48 -6.26 -18.86
CA VAL A 649 6.71 -7.30 -18.16
C VAL A 649 5.58 -7.82 -19.04
N TYR A 650 5.18 -7.04 -20.05
CA TYR A 650 4.19 -7.44 -21.04
C TYR A 650 4.85 -7.63 -22.40
N TRP A 651 4.45 -8.68 -23.05
CA TRP A 651 5.00 -9.14 -24.32
C TRP A 651 3.89 -9.22 -25.35
N ARG A 652 4.18 -8.75 -26.56
CA ARG A 652 3.37 -9.08 -27.71
C ARG A 652 3.69 -10.50 -28.14
N VAL A 653 2.69 -11.40 -28.17
CA VAL A 653 2.82 -12.78 -28.58
C VAL A 653 2.37 -12.92 -30.04
N SER A 654 3.18 -13.51 -30.90
CA SER A 654 2.96 -13.67 -32.35
C SER A 654 2.97 -15.13 -32.79
#